data_43ea6c9d1384a1c69313fa6777bc997a
#
_entry.id   43ea6c9d1384a1c69313fa6777bc997a
#
_cell.length_a   1.000
_cell.length_b   1.000
_cell.length_c   1.000
_cell.angle_alpha   90.00
_cell.angle_beta   90.00
_cell.angle_gamma   90.00
#
_symmetry.space_group_name_H-M   'P 1'
#
loop_
_entity.id
_entity.type
_entity.pdbx_description
1 polymer ?
#
loop_
_entity_poly.entity_id
_entity_poly.type
_entity_poly.pdbx_seq_one_letter_code
_entity_poly.pdbx_strand_id
1 'polypeptide(L)'
;MKKLKLLLFSALALATNSIFAESRTFDEIQTIANKTLVNSGNVYLADVKTANGDTVFYTFKGNNGGYAIVSADTRVPGLLAYSKDGEINQELQEMLNVFVENIDKNRHQNIELPSSTSELRATRITDSPIAPLLKNIAWGQYAPFNFNAPTIKGTQSPVGCSATAIVQLLTYYRYPAATLSDIPAYTTKTEKIDIPGVEKGTKFDWNNILDTYEEGYTEAQAKAASDLVSVVDAAAEMDYGEEESACYKTCVEELVNVFGFDPDLIRISYRAGYTFEEWSHLIYKELKENRPVLMAGSSMTKGHRFLCDGIDENGLFHINWGWNGHYNGYYDLAILNPNTTTEVGSSETNDGYSKGNYIIYGIVPDNGVADVIDKSTVIEAVGVSYVLSENKFFQFYSYVNNSLEEKKIRLSSGYIDENGNVVNIGFSEDSVVVSPFIVYNQERVYNLNVSGFQEGKIYKVGLIESEDGKTWIPSVGFNNVNLMYTVKDGVVTVVEDYEISASVEMTDFNSTNQYAHGTIHLRNTGSREYYNAVYLFTNSVDTFPKYSSFGSYVTIESEDSSEVDFKFVPISDSVYYWLTDSKKNVLTKGIAYKSNKEFRLTASVVIDTTDAGAFVCRLKVKNEGDAYYDNLVIITLNHESGFYTVKPHLYLKPGEETTISNIIPNEFEYSRYTVYDCNGSLLVIDNMGGGLENSGEVSVNFNCNRYRSSDQIVEGNLIINNGTSEQHSATYILEIDTTGNFEGREIASYTVEIPAHSLKNIPLSLAVGSDTCNLIIYKKGDLRRQRYTVIAQKDFGTEIAETLASDNSSLKIWTMDGSIVAEAIDDAFLRILTIDGRVLVSRRLHKGDIFRQNFPSAIYIVNGRKILVR
;
A
#
# COMPACT_ATOMS: atom_id res chain seq x y z
N MET A 1 24.91 21.69 50.16
CA MET A 1 26.15 21.20 49.54
C MET A 1 26.06 19.76 48.97
N LYS A 2 25.31 18.82 49.58
CA LYS A 2 25.17 17.45 49.02
C LYS A 2 24.35 17.38 47.72
N LYS A 3 23.33 18.25 47.53
CA LYS A 3 22.54 18.30 46.28
C LYS A 3 23.31 18.94 45.12
N LEU A 4 24.25 19.82 45.37
CA LEU A 4 25.07 20.46 44.32
C LEU A 4 26.17 19.53 43.80
N LYS A 5 26.66 18.60 44.63
CA LYS A 5 27.64 17.58 44.19
C LYS A 5 27.00 16.48 43.33
N LEU A 6 25.70 16.18 43.53
CA LEU A 6 24.99 15.19 42.71
C LEU A 6 24.67 15.73 41.30
N LEU A 7 24.37 17.05 41.22
CA LEU A 7 24.14 17.72 39.89
C LEU A 7 25.46 17.94 39.12
N LEU A 8 26.60 18.14 39.80
CA LEU A 8 27.91 18.21 39.12
C LEU A 8 28.39 16.83 38.66
N PHE A 9 28.04 15.74 39.33
CA PHE A 9 28.37 14.38 38.88
C PHE A 9 27.51 13.95 37.68
N SER A 10 26.23 14.37 37.64
CA SER A 10 25.40 14.13 36.46
C SER A 10 25.80 14.99 35.26
N ALA A 11 26.22 16.24 35.49
CA ALA A 11 26.72 17.11 34.43
C ALA A 11 28.11 16.70 33.89
N LEU A 12 28.97 16.09 34.75
CA LEU A 12 30.28 15.58 34.32
C LEU A 12 30.17 14.21 33.64
N ALA A 13 29.15 13.43 33.98
CA ALA A 13 28.83 12.15 33.27
C ALA A 13 28.26 12.43 31.87
N LEU A 14 27.56 13.56 31.70
CA LEU A 14 27.04 13.98 30.37
C LEU A 14 28.14 14.58 29.46
N ALA A 15 29.30 14.97 29.99
CA ALA A 15 30.39 15.57 29.20
C ALA A 15 31.47 14.56 28.75
N THR A 16 31.33 13.26 29.08
CA THR A 16 32.32 12.22 28.71
C THR A 16 31.71 11.04 27.94
N ASN A 17 30.41 11.05 27.61
CA ASN A 17 29.72 9.98 26.89
C ASN A 17 29.49 10.29 25.40
N SER A 18 30.39 10.92 24.76
CA SER A 18 30.47 10.93 23.33
C SER A 18 31.56 9.95 22.91
N ILE A 19 31.17 8.85 22.27
CA ILE A 19 31.95 8.17 21.19
C ILE A 19 31.65 6.66 21.05
N PHE A 20 31.08 5.96 22.06
CA PHE A 20 30.81 4.51 21.87
C PHE A 20 29.35 4.15 22.14
N ALA A 21 28.78 3.31 21.28
CA ALA A 21 27.49 2.68 21.53
C ALA A 21 27.56 1.87 22.84
N GLU A 22 26.77 2.21 23.84
CA GLU A 22 26.64 1.40 25.04
C GLU A 22 25.58 0.31 24.81
N SER A 23 25.93 -0.93 25.13
CA SER A 23 24.94 -2.02 25.11
C SER A 23 24.16 -2.01 26.43
N ARG A 24 22.83 -2.17 26.34
CA ARG A 24 22.01 -2.46 27.52
C ARG A 24 22.49 -3.73 28.21
N THR A 25 22.45 -3.73 29.52
CA THR A 25 22.73 -4.95 30.27
C THR A 25 21.64 -5.99 30.07
N PHE A 26 21.96 -7.26 30.18
CA PHE A 26 20.96 -8.33 30.03
C PHE A 26 19.84 -8.22 31.08
N ASP A 27 20.12 -7.73 32.29
CA ASP A 27 19.12 -7.50 33.32
C ASP A 27 18.12 -6.41 32.95
N GLU A 28 18.56 -5.31 32.31
CA GLU A 28 17.68 -4.28 31.76
C GLU A 28 16.79 -4.84 30.66
N ILE A 29 17.37 -5.60 29.71
CA ILE A 29 16.69 -6.25 28.61
C ILE A 29 15.62 -7.22 29.12
N GLN A 30 15.98 -8.07 30.08
CA GLN A 30 15.06 -9.03 30.68
C GLN A 30 13.94 -8.33 31.48
N THR A 31 14.24 -7.21 32.11
CA THR A 31 13.26 -6.40 32.83
C THR A 31 12.22 -5.83 31.87
N ILE A 32 12.64 -5.29 30.72
CA ILE A 32 11.74 -4.80 29.68
C ILE A 32 10.83 -5.95 29.17
N ALA A 33 11.42 -7.10 28.84
CA ALA A 33 10.67 -8.26 28.36
C ALA A 33 9.62 -8.76 29.39
N ASN A 34 10.03 -8.91 30.65
CA ASN A 34 9.14 -9.37 31.73
C ASN A 34 7.99 -8.39 31.99
N LYS A 35 8.26 -7.09 31.92
CA LYS A 35 7.25 -6.03 32.08
C LYS A 35 6.26 -6.07 30.91
N THR A 36 6.74 -6.31 29.70
CA THR A 36 5.92 -6.35 28.49
C THR A 36 5.02 -7.60 28.45
N LEU A 37 5.55 -8.75 28.83
CA LEU A 37 4.87 -10.07 28.77
C LEU A 37 4.30 -10.53 30.13
N VAL A 38 3.91 -9.61 31.00
CA VAL A 38 3.48 -9.90 32.38
C VAL A 38 2.37 -10.95 32.49
N ASN A 39 1.51 -11.07 31.49
CA ASN A 39 0.37 -12.02 31.45
C ASN A 39 0.64 -13.27 30.59
N SER A 40 1.81 -13.39 29.97
CA SER A 40 2.14 -14.46 29.02
C SER A 40 2.79 -15.70 29.67
N GLY A 41 2.65 -15.86 30.97
CA GLY A 41 3.26 -16.97 31.74
C GLY A 41 4.74 -16.73 32.01
N ASN A 42 5.54 -17.83 32.05
CA ASN A 42 6.98 -17.68 32.21
C ASN A 42 7.61 -17.14 30.92
N VAL A 43 8.32 -16.01 31.05
CA VAL A 43 9.03 -15.37 29.95
C VAL A 43 10.42 -15.97 29.83
N TYR A 44 10.79 -16.42 28.65
CA TYR A 44 12.09 -17.01 28.35
C TYR A 44 12.72 -16.40 27.10
N LEU A 45 14.05 -16.39 27.07
CA LEU A 45 14.81 -15.96 25.90
C LEU A 45 14.66 -17.02 24.79
N ALA A 46 14.09 -16.62 23.67
CA ALA A 46 13.84 -17.49 22.52
C ALA A 46 14.91 -17.37 21.43
N ASP A 47 15.45 -16.17 21.20
CA ASP A 47 16.45 -15.91 20.16
C ASP A 47 17.33 -14.71 20.53
N VAL A 48 18.54 -14.66 19.93
CA VAL A 48 19.48 -13.53 20.05
C VAL A 48 19.99 -13.20 18.66
N LYS A 49 19.67 -12.02 18.17
CA LYS A 49 20.15 -11.56 16.88
C LYS A 49 21.46 -10.82 17.02
N THR A 50 22.46 -11.23 16.23
CA THR A 50 23.79 -10.61 16.22
C THR A 50 24.15 -10.11 14.83
N ALA A 51 24.95 -9.04 14.76
CA ALA A 51 25.57 -8.53 13.54
C ALA A 51 27.05 -8.25 13.80
N ASN A 52 27.93 -8.71 12.93
CA ASN A 52 29.40 -8.56 13.04
C ASN A 52 29.99 -8.95 14.40
N GLY A 53 29.34 -9.90 15.11
CA GLY A 53 29.78 -10.39 16.42
C GLY A 53 29.14 -9.70 17.62
N ASP A 54 28.44 -8.58 17.42
CA ASP A 54 27.75 -7.84 18.49
C ASP A 54 26.26 -8.19 18.52
N THR A 55 25.66 -8.25 19.70
CA THR A 55 24.22 -8.45 19.86
C THR A 55 23.46 -7.15 19.51
N VAL A 56 22.44 -7.28 18.67
CA VAL A 56 21.60 -6.18 18.23
C VAL A 56 20.27 -6.17 18.98
N PHE A 57 19.61 -7.31 19.09
CA PHE A 57 18.41 -7.44 19.92
C PHE A 57 18.22 -8.87 20.45
N TYR A 58 17.32 -8.99 21.41
CA TYR A 58 16.89 -10.22 22.06
C TYR A 58 15.40 -10.44 21.83
N THR A 59 15.03 -11.66 21.52
CA THR A 59 13.63 -12.08 21.37
C THR A 59 13.23 -12.93 22.58
N PHE A 60 12.22 -12.52 23.28
CA PHE A 60 11.61 -13.25 24.39
C PHE A 60 10.24 -13.77 24.02
N LYS A 61 9.87 -14.93 24.53
CA LYS A 61 8.52 -15.51 24.38
C LYS A 61 7.93 -15.87 25.73
N GLY A 62 6.60 -15.82 25.81
CA GLY A 62 5.83 -16.29 26.96
C GLY A 62 5.35 -17.73 26.73
N ASN A 63 5.29 -18.56 27.80
CA ASN A 63 4.81 -19.95 27.69
C ASN A 63 3.33 -20.06 27.28
N ASN A 64 2.55 -19.00 27.50
CA ASN A 64 1.13 -18.95 27.14
C ASN A 64 0.88 -18.16 25.85
N GLY A 65 1.91 -18.03 25.01
CA GLY A 65 1.91 -17.19 23.82
C GLY A 65 2.46 -15.77 24.07
N GLY A 66 2.62 -15.02 23.00
CA GLY A 66 3.19 -13.67 23.02
C GLY A 66 4.72 -13.63 22.91
N TYR A 67 5.21 -12.48 22.43
CA TYR A 67 6.65 -12.22 22.30
C TYR A 67 6.99 -10.76 22.63
N ALA A 68 8.25 -10.50 22.96
CA ALA A 68 8.83 -9.17 23.08
C ALA A 68 10.22 -9.15 22.45
N ILE A 69 10.51 -8.16 21.63
CA ILE A 69 11.79 -7.96 20.97
C ILE A 69 12.43 -6.71 21.56
N VAL A 70 13.59 -6.89 22.18
CA VAL A 70 14.25 -5.87 23.00
C VAL A 70 15.63 -5.57 22.43
N SER A 71 15.89 -4.30 22.10
CA SER A 71 17.19 -3.85 21.59
C SER A 71 18.29 -3.95 22.62
N ALA A 72 19.47 -4.41 22.17
CA ALA A 72 20.71 -4.35 22.95
C ALA A 72 21.37 -2.97 22.91
N ASP A 73 21.00 -2.08 22.01
CA ASP A 73 21.64 -0.78 21.79
C ASP A 73 20.90 0.32 22.56
N THR A 74 21.63 1.12 23.35
CA THR A 74 21.04 2.19 24.17
C THR A 74 20.60 3.41 23.36
N ARG A 75 21.04 3.53 22.10
CA ARG A 75 20.70 4.63 21.19
C ARG A 75 19.32 4.50 20.56
N VAL A 76 18.68 3.34 20.69
CA VAL A 76 17.35 3.05 20.17
C VAL A 76 16.41 2.63 21.30
N PRO A 77 15.08 2.70 21.12
CA PRO A 77 14.11 2.25 22.11
C PRO A 77 14.41 0.84 22.61
N GLY A 78 14.25 0.61 23.89
CA GLY A 78 14.50 -0.71 24.48
C GLY A 78 13.54 -1.77 23.92
N LEU A 79 12.25 -1.48 23.80
CA LEU A 79 11.24 -2.36 23.22
C LEU A 79 11.05 -1.99 21.74
N LEU A 80 11.33 -2.94 20.84
CA LEU A 80 11.21 -2.75 19.40
C LEU A 80 9.86 -3.22 18.87
N ALA A 81 9.39 -4.39 19.35
CA ALA A 81 8.10 -4.94 18.98
C ALA A 81 7.61 -5.93 20.06
N TYR A 82 6.28 -6.12 20.12
CA TYR A 82 5.71 -7.13 21.01
C TYR A 82 4.29 -7.53 20.58
N SER A 83 3.89 -8.73 20.99
CA SER A 83 2.50 -9.15 21.03
C SER A 83 2.25 -9.88 22.35
N LYS A 84 1.04 -9.77 22.92
CA LYS A 84 0.70 -10.42 24.19
C LYS A 84 0.29 -11.88 24.05
N ASP A 85 -0.19 -12.26 22.86
CA ASP A 85 -0.79 -13.56 22.55
C ASP A 85 -0.45 -14.10 21.14
N GLY A 86 0.21 -13.29 20.28
CA GLY A 86 0.62 -13.66 18.93
C GLY A 86 1.97 -14.37 18.85
N GLU A 87 2.24 -14.97 17.72
CA GLU A 87 3.56 -15.45 17.31
C GLU A 87 4.28 -14.37 16.49
N ILE A 88 5.61 -14.44 16.46
CA ILE A 88 6.40 -13.57 15.59
C ILE A 88 6.10 -13.98 14.15
N ASN A 89 5.42 -13.12 13.43
CA ASN A 89 5.21 -13.30 12.01
C ASN A 89 6.48 -12.92 11.23
N GLN A 90 6.49 -13.27 9.99
CA GLN A 90 7.66 -13.10 9.14
C GLN A 90 7.97 -11.63 8.86
N GLU A 91 6.96 -10.78 8.74
CA GLU A 91 7.10 -9.35 8.47
C GLU A 91 7.80 -8.60 9.59
N LEU A 92 7.45 -8.94 10.84
CA LEU A 92 8.19 -8.43 11.97
C LEU A 92 9.66 -8.88 11.92
N GLN A 93 9.90 -10.12 11.48
CA GLN A 93 11.26 -10.63 11.33
C GLN A 93 12.04 -9.86 10.26
N GLU A 94 11.37 -9.43 9.20
CA GLU A 94 11.93 -8.62 8.11
C GLU A 94 12.27 -7.21 8.58
N MET A 95 11.34 -6.54 9.23
CA MET A 95 11.57 -5.23 9.84
C MET A 95 12.74 -5.26 10.84
N LEU A 96 12.87 -6.34 11.60
CA LEU A 96 13.97 -6.54 12.53
C LEU A 96 15.31 -6.80 11.82
N ASN A 97 15.31 -7.41 10.65
CA ASN A 97 16.54 -7.58 9.86
C ASN A 97 17.04 -6.23 9.31
N VAL A 98 16.13 -5.36 8.84
CA VAL A 98 16.47 -3.97 8.45
C VAL A 98 17.05 -3.21 9.64
N PHE A 99 16.44 -3.34 10.80
CA PHE A 99 16.93 -2.73 12.04
C PHE A 99 18.36 -3.20 12.38
N VAL A 100 18.64 -4.50 12.23
CA VAL A 100 19.99 -5.07 12.42
C VAL A 100 21.01 -4.42 11.49
N GLU A 101 20.68 -4.32 10.20
CA GLU A 101 21.59 -3.74 9.20
C GLU A 101 21.84 -2.25 9.46
N ASN A 102 20.83 -1.50 9.84
CA ASN A 102 20.96 -0.08 10.13
C ASN A 102 21.80 0.17 11.39
N ILE A 103 21.59 -0.59 12.46
CA ILE A 103 22.43 -0.50 13.65
C ILE A 103 23.88 -0.86 13.36
N ASP A 104 24.10 -1.92 12.57
CA ASP A 104 25.45 -2.38 12.24
C ASP A 104 26.21 -1.36 11.38
N LYS A 105 25.55 -0.78 10.36
CA LYS A 105 26.12 0.28 9.53
C LYS A 105 26.48 1.52 10.34
N ASN A 106 25.62 1.91 11.29
CA ASN A 106 25.77 3.13 12.06
C ASN A 106 26.73 2.98 13.25
N ARG A 107 27.05 1.74 13.70
CA ARG A 107 28.10 1.48 14.69
C ARG A 107 29.50 1.80 14.18
N HIS A 108 29.72 1.68 12.88
CA HIS A 108 31.03 1.88 12.25
C HIS A 108 31.22 3.27 11.61
N GLN A 109 30.15 4.04 11.49
CA GLN A 109 30.22 5.40 10.99
C GLN A 109 29.95 6.37 12.13
N ASN A 110 30.78 6.96 12.83
CA ASN A 110 30.58 7.98 13.89
C ASN A 110 29.46 9.02 13.60
N ILE A 111 28.33 8.57 13.12
CA ILE A 111 27.11 9.34 12.95
C ILE A 111 26.34 9.12 14.24
N GLU A 112 26.19 10.14 15.07
CA GLU A 112 25.19 10.15 16.12
C GLU A 112 23.83 9.87 15.44
N LEU A 113 23.31 8.65 15.60
CA LEU A 113 21.88 8.44 15.43
C LEU A 113 21.22 9.39 16.44
N PRO A 114 20.19 10.15 16.05
CA PRO A 114 19.46 10.97 16.97
C PRO A 114 19.07 10.06 18.14
N SER A 115 19.55 10.40 19.33
CA SER A 115 19.29 9.66 20.54
C SER A 115 17.79 9.53 20.68
N SER A 116 17.32 8.31 20.47
CA SER A 116 15.94 7.87 20.62
C SER A 116 14.88 8.85 20.10
N THR A 117 14.14 8.44 19.10
CA THR A 117 12.82 9.00 18.79
C THR A 117 11.92 9.12 20.03
N SER A 118 12.26 8.51 21.17
CA SER A 118 11.50 8.56 22.42
C SER A 118 11.74 9.83 23.27
N GLU A 119 12.86 10.55 23.13
CA GLU A 119 13.05 11.81 23.85
C GLU A 119 12.60 13.04 23.05
N LEU A 120 12.60 12.97 21.71
CA LEU A 120 12.13 14.05 20.83
C LEU A 120 10.62 13.98 20.54
N ARG A 121 9.96 12.85 20.74
CA ARG A 121 8.50 12.74 20.73
C ARG A 121 7.91 12.98 22.13
N ALA A 122 8.21 14.14 22.71
CA ALA A 122 7.63 14.60 23.98
C ALA A 122 6.09 14.79 23.91
N THR A 123 5.50 14.59 22.75
CA THR A 123 4.05 14.76 22.48
C THR A 123 3.31 13.43 22.34
N ARG A 124 3.96 12.27 22.46
CA ARG A 124 3.24 11.00 22.48
C ARG A 124 2.33 10.94 23.70
N ILE A 125 1.11 10.49 23.43
CA ILE A 125 0.15 10.18 24.50
C ILE A 125 0.76 9.09 25.37
N THR A 126 1.18 9.47 26.58
CA THR A 126 1.70 8.56 27.62
C THR A 126 0.62 8.15 28.62
N ASP A 127 -0.63 8.47 28.32
CA ASP A 127 -1.79 8.12 29.09
C ASP A 127 -2.03 6.60 29.13
N SER A 128 -2.99 6.16 29.92
CA SER A 128 -3.25 4.72 30.08
C SER A 128 -3.53 4.04 28.74
N PRO A 129 -2.89 2.90 28.44
CA PRO A 129 -3.16 2.16 27.21
C PRO A 129 -4.62 1.69 27.16
N ILE A 130 -5.16 1.59 25.97
CA ILE A 130 -6.53 1.11 25.69
C ILE A 130 -6.39 -0.11 24.80
N ALA A 131 -6.79 -1.27 25.32
CA ALA A 131 -6.80 -2.50 24.53
C ALA A 131 -7.72 -2.37 23.32
N PRO A 132 -7.46 -3.06 22.22
CA PRO A 132 -8.31 -3.02 21.04
C PRO A 132 -9.78 -3.26 21.37
N LEU A 133 -10.63 -2.29 21.04
CA LEU A 133 -12.06 -2.33 21.36
C LEU A 133 -12.79 -3.40 20.56
N LEU A 134 -12.40 -3.59 19.30
CA LEU A 134 -12.98 -4.59 18.41
C LEU A 134 -12.62 -6.02 18.82
N LYS A 135 -11.60 -6.22 19.65
CA LYS A 135 -11.16 -7.55 20.14
C LYS A 135 -10.84 -8.49 18.97
N ASN A 136 -11.68 -9.50 18.77
CA ASN A 136 -11.52 -10.53 17.75
C ASN A 136 -12.28 -10.21 16.45
N ILE A 137 -12.93 -9.05 16.35
CA ILE A 137 -13.62 -8.66 15.11
C ILE A 137 -12.56 -8.39 14.04
N ALA A 138 -12.51 -9.28 13.06
CA ALA A 138 -11.54 -9.26 11.99
C ALA A 138 -12.19 -9.75 10.70
N TRP A 139 -12.70 -8.80 9.91
CA TRP A 139 -13.39 -9.06 8.65
C TRP A 139 -12.54 -8.65 7.46
N GLY A 140 -12.87 -9.24 6.30
CA GLY A 140 -12.17 -8.94 5.04
C GLY A 140 -13.12 -8.56 3.92
N GLN A 141 -12.60 -8.56 2.70
CA GLN A 141 -13.33 -8.07 1.53
C GLN A 141 -13.81 -9.18 0.59
N TYR A 142 -13.35 -10.42 0.79
CA TYR A 142 -13.72 -11.61 0.00
C TYR A 142 -14.71 -12.52 0.76
N ALA A 143 -14.83 -13.76 0.33
CA ALA A 143 -15.73 -14.75 0.97
C ALA A 143 -15.47 -14.87 2.48
N PRO A 144 -16.56 -14.97 3.29
CA PRO A 144 -17.97 -15.02 2.88
C PRO A 144 -18.62 -13.65 2.67
N PHE A 145 -17.93 -12.56 2.92
CA PHE A 145 -18.49 -11.21 2.97
C PHE A 145 -19.06 -10.75 1.63
N ASN A 146 -18.43 -11.16 0.53
CA ASN A 146 -18.80 -10.75 -0.83
C ASN A 146 -19.78 -11.70 -1.55
N PHE A 147 -20.43 -12.65 -0.88
CA PHE A 147 -21.35 -13.60 -1.56
C PHE A 147 -22.50 -12.93 -2.29
N ASN A 148 -22.96 -11.77 -1.82
CA ASN A 148 -24.00 -10.99 -2.46
C ASN A 148 -23.46 -9.90 -3.42
N ALA A 149 -22.12 -9.74 -3.53
CA ALA A 149 -21.53 -8.79 -4.45
C ALA A 149 -21.70 -9.22 -5.92
N PRO A 150 -21.72 -8.30 -6.89
CA PRO A 150 -21.82 -8.63 -8.31
C PRO A 150 -20.62 -9.46 -8.79
N THR A 151 -20.87 -10.27 -9.81
CA THR A 151 -19.80 -10.96 -10.57
C THR A 151 -19.42 -10.12 -11.79
N ILE A 152 -18.14 -9.77 -11.92
CA ILE A 152 -17.59 -8.98 -13.01
C ILE A 152 -16.57 -9.84 -13.76
N LYS A 153 -16.77 -10.04 -15.07
CA LYS A 153 -15.94 -10.89 -15.93
C LYS A 153 -15.68 -12.31 -15.40
N GLY A 154 -16.60 -12.83 -14.61
CA GLY A 154 -16.49 -14.18 -14.02
C GLY A 154 -15.88 -14.22 -12.63
N THR A 155 -15.41 -13.09 -12.10
CA THR A 155 -14.88 -12.96 -10.74
C THR A 155 -15.88 -12.25 -9.84
N GLN A 156 -16.12 -12.75 -8.64
CA GLN A 156 -16.93 -12.09 -7.64
C GLN A 156 -16.18 -10.88 -7.08
N SER A 157 -16.79 -9.69 -7.16
CA SER A 157 -16.16 -8.44 -6.70
C SER A 157 -15.87 -8.47 -5.20
N PRO A 158 -14.76 -7.90 -4.72
CA PRO A 158 -14.58 -7.61 -3.30
C PRO A 158 -15.57 -6.53 -2.85
N VAL A 159 -15.96 -6.53 -1.60
CA VAL A 159 -16.93 -5.55 -1.05
C VAL A 159 -16.36 -4.15 -0.84
N GLY A 160 -15.04 -4.00 -0.78
CA GLY A 160 -14.36 -2.73 -0.59
C GLY A 160 -14.15 -2.34 0.87
N CYS A 161 -13.06 -1.60 1.10
CA CYS A 161 -12.58 -1.24 2.44
C CYS A 161 -13.60 -0.43 3.26
N SER A 162 -14.38 0.45 2.61
CA SER A 162 -15.35 1.31 3.28
C SER A 162 -16.49 0.50 3.92
N ALA A 163 -17.03 -0.46 3.17
CA ALA A 163 -18.05 -1.35 3.71
C ALA A 163 -17.48 -2.24 4.81
N THR A 164 -16.30 -2.81 4.60
CA THR A 164 -15.63 -3.64 5.60
C THR A 164 -15.42 -2.89 6.92
N ALA A 165 -14.95 -1.65 6.89
CA ALA A 165 -14.77 -0.85 8.10
C ALA A 165 -16.11 -0.55 8.80
N ILE A 166 -17.15 -0.18 8.05
CA ILE A 166 -18.49 0.10 8.61
C ILE A 166 -19.13 -1.16 9.19
N VAL A 167 -19.10 -2.31 8.51
CA VAL A 167 -19.70 -3.53 9.05
C VAL A 167 -19.01 -4.03 10.31
N GLN A 168 -17.69 -3.87 10.44
CA GLN A 168 -16.96 -4.17 11.67
C GLN A 168 -17.41 -3.25 12.83
N LEU A 169 -17.65 -1.97 12.54
CA LEU A 169 -18.19 -1.03 13.50
C LEU A 169 -19.63 -1.40 13.94
N LEU A 170 -20.52 -1.72 12.98
CA LEU A 170 -21.88 -2.23 13.29
C LEU A 170 -21.82 -3.51 14.11
N THR A 171 -20.89 -4.41 13.80
CA THR A 171 -20.66 -5.67 14.52
C THR A 171 -20.18 -5.41 15.95
N TYR A 172 -19.31 -4.44 16.16
CA TYR A 172 -18.87 -4.03 17.51
C TYR A 172 -20.04 -3.64 18.41
N TYR A 173 -20.98 -2.83 17.88
CA TYR A 173 -22.15 -2.40 18.62
C TYR A 173 -23.32 -3.41 18.62
N ARG A 174 -23.29 -4.42 17.73
CA ARG A 174 -24.44 -5.30 17.43
C ARG A 174 -25.71 -4.48 17.16
N TYR A 175 -25.56 -3.41 16.40
CA TYR A 175 -26.56 -2.36 16.18
C TYR A 175 -26.52 -1.85 14.73
N PRO A 176 -27.69 -1.42 14.16
CA PRO A 176 -29.08 -1.51 14.70
C PRO A 176 -29.67 -2.90 14.51
N ALA A 177 -30.88 -3.11 15.02
CA ALA A 177 -31.63 -4.37 14.79
C ALA A 177 -32.15 -4.48 13.33
N ALA A 178 -32.37 -3.33 12.68
CA ALA A 178 -32.84 -3.20 11.30
C ALA A 178 -32.52 -1.81 10.75
N THR A 179 -32.57 -1.62 9.43
CA THR A 179 -32.43 -0.30 8.79
C THR A 179 -33.52 0.66 9.24
N LEU A 180 -33.16 1.94 9.47
CA LEU A 180 -34.08 2.97 9.96
C LEU A 180 -34.72 3.81 8.84
N SER A 181 -34.17 3.73 7.63
CA SER A 181 -34.71 4.37 6.43
C SER A 181 -34.54 3.48 5.21
N ASP A 182 -35.25 3.82 4.13
CA ASP A 182 -35.03 3.21 2.83
C ASP A 182 -33.65 3.61 2.27
N ILE A 183 -33.01 2.70 1.58
CA ILE A 183 -31.79 2.95 0.79
C ILE A 183 -32.22 2.90 -0.68
N PRO A 184 -32.06 3.99 -1.46
CA PRO A 184 -32.42 4.00 -2.86
C PRO A 184 -31.60 3.00 -3.71
N ALA A 185 -32.21 2.47 -4.75
CA ALA A 185 -31.47 1.75 -5.78
C ALA A 185 -30.53 2.71 -6.53
N TYR A 186 -29.40 2.20 -6.97
CA TYR A 186 -28.43 2.99 -7.74
C TYR A 186 -27.76 2.17 -8.84
N THR A 187 -27.10 2.84 -9.79
CA THR A 187 -26.27 2.20 -10.82
C THR A 187 -24.81 2.54 -10.54
N THR A 188 -23.93 1.53 -10.51
CA THR A 188 -22.48 1.71 -10.27
C THR A 188 -21.85 2.62 -11.32
N LYS A 189 -20.81 3.36 -10.93
CA LYS A 189 -20.20 4.40 -11.80
C LYS A 189 -19.35 3.80 -12.91
N THR A 190 -18.60 2.74 -12.62
CA THR A 190 -17.63 2.14 -13.56
C THR A 190 -18.28 1.06 -14.42
N GLU A 191 -18.78 -0.01 -13.83
CA GLU A 191 -19.28 -1.19 -14.57
C GLU A 191 -20.76 -1.08 -14.95
N LYS A 192 -21.46 -0.02 -14.50
CA LYS A 192 -22.86 0.25 -14.81
C LYS A 192 -23.83 -0.87 -14.39
N ILE A 193 -23.59 -1.44 -13.24
CA ILE A 193 -24.43 -2.49 -12.64
C ILE A 193 -25.54 -1.83 -11.83
N ASP A 194 -26.77 -2.26 -12.03
CA ASP A 194 -27.91 -1.81 -11.24
C ASP A 194 -27.95 -2.57 -9.91
N ILE A 195 -27.83 -1.83 -8.80
CA ILE A 195 -27.90 -2.34 -7.45
C ILE A 195 -29.30 -2.02 -6.88
N PRO A 196 -30.01 -3.03 -6.38
CA PRO A 196 -31.35 -2.83 -5.84
C PRO A 196 -31.32 -1.99 -4.57
N GLY A 197 -32.37 -1.23 -4.33
CA GLY A 197 -32.58 -0.52 -3.07
C GLY A 197 -32.86 -1.49 -1.92
N VAL A 198 -32.75 -0.99 -0.69
CA VAL A 198 -33.05 -1.74 0.53
C VAL A 198 -34.21 -1.04 1.27
N GLU A 199 -35.24 -1.80 1.63
CA GLU A 199 -36.40 -1.27 2.34
C GLU A 199 -36.08 -0.99 3.81
N LYS A 200 -36.67 0.07 4.35
CA LYS A 200 -36.69 0.35 5.79
C LYS A 200 -37.22 -0.85 6.58
N GLY A 201 -36.55 -1.19 7.69
CA GLY A 201 -36.92 -2.32 8.53
C GLY A 201 -36.32 -3.64 8.11
N THR A 202 -35.40 -3.63 7.13
CA THR A 202 -34.58 -4.81 6.79
C THR A 202 -33.75 -5.21 7.99
N LYS A 203 -34.01 -6.42 8.52
CA LYS A 203 -33.42 -6.92 9.77
C LYS A 203 -32.03 -7.51 9.58
N PHE A 204 -31.19 -7.34 10.59
CA PHE A 204 -29.87 -7.97 10.68
C PHE A 204 -29.92 -9.21 11.62
N ASP A 205 -29.32 -10.30 11.17
CA ASP A 205 -29.28 -11.56 11.95
C ASP A 205 -28.03 -11.60 12.84
N TRP A 206 -28.02 -10.75 13.87
CA TRP A 206 -26.91 -10.66 14.82
C TRP A 206 -26.58 -11.98 15.53
N ASN A 207 -27.49 -12.95 15.59
CA ASN A 207 -27.23 -14.24 16.23
C ASN A 207 -26.31 -15.13 15.39
N ASN A 208 -26.29 -14.93 14.08
CA ASN A 208 -25.45 -15.66 13.14
C ASN A 208 -24.21 -14.85 12.69
N ILE A 209 -24.00 -13.64 13.18
CA ILE A 209 -22.79 -12.85 12.93
C ILE A 209 -21.67 -13.32 13.84
N LEU A 210 -20.52 -13.67 13.25
CA LEU A 210 -19.29 -14.01 13.95
C LEU A 210 -18.36 -12.80 14.05
N ASP A 211 -17.45 -12.81 15.00
CA ASP A 211 -16.38 -11.80 15.12
C ASP A 211 -15.27 -12.04 14.09
N THR A 212 -14.96 -13.31 13.79
CA THR A 212 -14.03 -13.72 12.73
C THR A 212 -14.58 -14.94 11.98
N TYR A 213 -14.15 -15.10 10.74
CA TYR A 213 -14.57 -16.18 9.83
C TYR A 213 -13.42 -17.09 9.41
N GLU A 214 -12.21 -16.86 9.91
CA GLU A 214 -11.02 -17.66 9.56
C GLU A 214 -11.06 -19.10 10.09
N GLU A 215 -11.71 -19.32 11.23
CA GLU A 215 -11.84 -20.65 11.81
C GLU A 215 -12.96 -21.52 11.18
N GLY A 216 -13.63 -20.96 10.15
CA GLY A 216 -14.74 -21.57 9.45
C GLY A 216 -16.11 -21.01 9.88
N TYR A 217 -17.14 -21.29 9.09
CA TYR A 217 -18.48 -20.76 9.27
C TYR A 217 -19.53 -21.68 8.65
N THR A 218 -20.75 -21.62 9.16
CA THR A 218 -21.92 -22.28 8.57
C THR A 218 -22.52 -21.43 7.45
N GLU A 219 -23.35 -22.03 6.60
CA GLU A 219 -24.09 -21.32 5.55
C GLU A 219 -24.95 -20.17 6.12
N ALA A 220 -25.59 -20.38 7.26
CA ALA A 220 -26.39 -19.35 7.93
C ALA A 220 -25.52 -18.17 8.39
N GLN A 221 -24.31 -18.42 8.90
CA GLN A 221 -23.36 -17.39 9.33
C GLN A 221 -22.78 -16.63 8.12
N ALA A 222 -22.42 -17.33 7.06
CA ALA A 222 -21.98 -16.72 5.82
C ALA A 222 -23.07 -15.81 5.21
N LYS A 223 -24.31 -16.30 5.18
CA LYS A 223 -25.44 -15.52 4.70
C LYS A 223 -25.70 -14.28 5.56
N ALA A 224 -25.67 -14.41 6.88
CA ALA A 224 -25.87 -13.26 7.77
C ALA A 224 -24.81 -12.17 7.55
N ALA A 225 -23.55 -12.56 7.38
CA ALA A 225 -22.45 -11.63 7.07
C ALA A 225 -22.63 -10.95 5.72
N SER A 226 -22.85 -11.71 4.66
CA SER A 226 -23.01 -11.15 3.30
C SER A 226 -24.27 -10.31 3.16
N ASP A 227 -25.36 -10.64 3.87
CA ASP A 227 -26.58 -9.80 3.89
C ASP A 227 -26.31 -8.46 4.59
N LEU A 228 -25.62 -8.45 5.74
CA LEU A 228 -25.24 -7.20 6.42
C LEU A 228 -24.35 -6.34 5.53
N VAL A 229 -23.33 -6.94 4.91
CA VAL A 229 -22.41 -6.25 4.00
C VAL A 229 -23.16 -5.66 2.82
N SER A 230 -24.07 -6.40 2.18
CA SER A 230 -24.80 -5.91 1.01
C SER A 230 -25.68 -4.68 1.32
N VAL A 231 -26.21 -4.57 2.54
CA VAL A 231 -26.96 -3.39 2.99
C VAL A 231 -26.01 -2.20 3.15
N VAL A 232 -24.83 -2.42 3.73
CA VAL A 232 -23.82 -1.34 3.87
C VAL A 232 -23.26 -0.92 2.53
N ASP A 233 -23.00 -1.87 1.62
CA ASP A 233 -22.58 -1.59 0.24
C ASP A 233 -23.60 -0.72 -0.50
N ALA A 234 -24.90 -1.03 -0.36
CA ALA A 234 -25.97 -0.25 -0.95
C ALA A 234 -26.02 1.18 -0.36
N ALA A 235 -25.90 1.31 0.98
CA ALA A 235 -25.87 2.60 1.64
C ALA A 235 -24.66 3.45 1.21
N ALA A 236 -23.50 2.84 1.07
CA ALA A 236 -22.25 3.47 0.64
C ALA A 236 -22.19 3.77 -0.86
N GLU A 237 -23.19 3.35 -1.65
CA GLU A 237 -23.18 3.39 -3.14
C GLU A 237 -21.88 2.80 -3.71
N MET A 238 -21.53 1.58 -3.28
CA MET A 238 -20.28 0.94 -3.64
C MET A 238 -20.14 0.80 -5.16
N ASP A 239 -19.03 1.27 -5.71
CA ASP A 239 -18.67 1.14 -7.12
C ASP A 239 -17.79 -0.11 -7.29
N TYR A 240 -18.44 -1.23 -7.58
CA TYR A 240 -17.81 -2.55 -7.65
C TYR A 240 -16.87 -2.66 -8.85
N GLY A 241 -15.72 -3.32 -8.66
CA GLY A 241 -14.76 -3.66 -9.69
C GLY A 241 -14.31 -5.11 -9.59
N GLU A 242 -13.54 -5.58 -10.58
CA GLU A 242 -13.06 -6.96 -10.66
C GLU A 242 -12.08 -7.29 -9.52
N GLU A 243 -11.14 -6.41 -9.23
CA GLU A 243 -10.07 -6.61 -8.25
C GLU A 243 -10.23 -5.74 -6.99
N GLU A 244 -10.93 -4.62 -7.10
CA GLU A 244 -11.17 -3.69 -5.99
C GLU A 244 -12.48 -2.95 -6.18
N SER A 245 -13.12 -2.50 -5.08
CA SER A 245 -14.35 -1.72 -5.09
C SER A 245 -14.14 -0.40 -4.36
N ALA A 246 -14.75 0.68 -4.84
CA ALA A 246 -14.56 2.04 -4.36
C ALA A 246 -15.83 2.65 -3.77
N CYS A 247 -15.67 3.46 -2.71
CA CYS A 247 -16.72 4.29 -2.15
C CYS A 247 -16.31 5.77 -2.26
N TYR A 248 -17.20 6.60 -2.78
CA TYR A 248 -16.96 8.04 -2.97
C TYR A 248 -17.69 8.91 -1.94
N LYS A 249 -18.42 8.30 -1.01
CA LYS A 249 -19.12 8.98 0.09
C LYS A 249 -18.32 8.91 1.39
N THR A 250 -18.53 9.89 2.26
CA THR A 250 -18.05 9.82 3.65
C THR A 250 -18.83 8.80 4.47
N CYS A 251 -20.09 8.55 4.11
CA CYS A 251 -21.06 7.69 4.77
C CYS A 251 -21.52 8.19 6.16
N VAL A 252 -21.30 9.46 6.50
CA VAL A 252 -21.74 10.02 7.78
C VAL A 252 -23.25 10.10 7.85
N GLU A 253 -23.91 10.57 6.78
CA GLU A 253 -25.37 10.66 6.70
C GLU A 253 -26.02 9.27 6.79
N GLU A 254 -25.42 8.26 6.17
CA GLU A 254 -25.90 6.89 6.21
C GLU A 254 -25.76 6.27 7.61
N LEU A 255 -24.64 6.55 8.31
CA LEU A 255 -24.45 6.12 9.69
C LEU A 255 -25.58 6.66 10.59
N VAL A 256 -26.00 7.90 10.40
CA VAL A 256 -27.10 8.52 11.14
C VAL A 256 -28.46 8.02 10.64
N ASN A 257 -28.78 8.21 9.37
CA ASN A 257 -30.14 8.07 8.85
C ASN A 257 -30.53 6.60 8.62
N VAL A 258 -29.59 5.74 8.25
CA VAL A 258 -29.86 4.32 7.97
C VAL A 258 -29.57 3.47 9.18
N PHE A 259 -28.45 3.73 9.86
CA PHE A 259 -27.96 2.89 10.95
C PHE A 259 -28.22 3.46 12.35
N GLY A 260 -28.71 4.69 12.49
CA GLY A 260 -29.22 5.25 13.74
C GLY A 260 -28.12 5.60 14.76
N PHE A 261 -26.95 6.03 14.29
CA PHE A 261 -25.94 6.61 15.17
C PHE A 261 -26.30 8.05 15.54
N ASP A 262 -25.76 8.51 16.67
CA ASP A 262 -26.11 9.79 17.29
C ASP A 262 -25.72 11.00 16.40
N PRO A 263 -26.69 11.78 15.91
CA PRO A 263 -26.45 12.94 15.05
C PRO A 263 -25.75 14.08 15.78
N ASP A 264 -25.90 14.16 17.10
CA ASP A 264 -25.28 15.24 17.88
C ASP A 264 -23.80 15.00 18.16
N LEU A 265 -23.35 13.75 18.17
CA LEU A 265 -21.96 13.38 18.48
C LEU A 265 -21.09 13.12 17.25
N ILE A 266 -21.68 12.57 16.17
CA ILE A 266 -20.90 12.18 14.99
C ILE A 266 -20.32 13.38 14.26
N ARG A 267 -19.00 13.30 13.95
CA ARG A 267 -18.25 14.37 13.28
C ARG A 267 -17.26 13.77 12.29
N ILE A 268 -16.81 14.62 11.37
CA ILE A 268 -15.66 14.36 10.51
C ILE A 268 -14.57 15.39 10.78
N SER A 269 -13.33 15.01 10.79
CA SER A 269 -12.20 15.95 10.90
C SER A 269 -11.03 15.51 10.04
N TYR A 270 -10.32 16.50 9.51
CA TYR A 270 -9.20 16.31 8.59
C TYR A 270 -7.88 16.63 9.28
N ARG A 271 -6.88 15.73 9.13
CA ARG A 271 -5.56 15.83 9.77
C ARG A 271 -4.89 17.20 9.58
N ALA A 272 -5.06 17.81 8.42
CA ALA A 272 -4.45 19.10 8.12
C ALA A 272 -4.87 20.23 9.07
N GLY A 273 -6.04 20.14 9.71
CA GLY A 273 -6.56 21.12 10.67
C GLY A 273 -5.92 21.06 12.06
N TYR A 274 -5.06 20.08 12.34
CA TYR A 274 -4.54 19.76 13.67
C TYR A 274 -3.02 19.63 13.64
N THR A 275 -2.34 19.90 14.75
CA THR A 275 -0.99 19.38 14.97
C THR A 275 -1.05 17.87 15.19
N PHE A 276 0.09 17.18 15.12
CA PHE A 276 0.13 15.74 15.39
C PHE A 276 -0.35 15.39 16.80
N GLU A 277 0.01 16.21 17.78
CA GLU A 277 -0.43 16.07 19.17
C GLU A 277 -1.96 16.22 19.29
N GLU A 278 -2.54 17.31 18.75
CA GLU A 278 -4.00 17.55 18.77
C GLU A 278 -4.77 16.41 18.10
N TRP A 279 -4.27 15.93 16.96
CA TRP A 279 -4.85 14.81 16.21
C TRP A 279 -4.85 13.51 17.00
N SER A 280 -3.72 13.18 17.59
CA SER A 280 -3.56 11.98 18.42
C SER A 280 -4.47 12.04 19.65
N HIS A 281 -4.58 13.21 20.29
CA HIS A 281 -5.46 13.42 21.45
C HIS A 281 -6.95 13.33 21.06
N LEU A 282 -7.34 13.81 19.90
CA LEU A 282 -8.71 13.69 19.40
C LEU A 282 -9.11 12.23 19.28
N ILE A 283 -8.27 11.39 18.65
CA ILE A 283 -8.50 9.95 18.50
C ILE A 283 -8.48 9.26 19.88
N TYR A 284 -7.49 9.55 20.73
CA TYR A 284 -7.39 8.98 22.07
C TYR A 284 -8.64 9.23 22.91
N LYS A 285 -9.20 10.44 22.85
CA LYS A 285 -10.43 10.79 23.57
C LYS A 285 -11.60 9.90 23.17
N GLU A 286 -11.76 9.59 21.90
CA GLU A 286 -12.80 8.68 21.41
C GLU A 286 -12.59 7.26 21.93
N LEU A 287 -11.36 6.75 21.82
CA LEU A 287 -11.02 5.41 22.31
C LEU A 287 -11.27 5.27 23.81
N LYS A 288 -10.98 6.31 24.58
CA LYS A 288 -11.22 6.37 26.05
C LYS A 288 -12.71 6.25 26.39
N GLU A 289 -13.58 6.77 25.53
CA GLU A 289 -15.03 6.66 25.63
C GLU A 289 -15.58 5.36 25.01
N ASN A 290 -14.72 4.38 24.69
CA ASN A 290 -15.03 3.12 24.02
C ASN A 290 -15.72 3.33 22.67
N ARG A 291 -15.31 4.35 21.91
CA ARG A 291 -15.78 4.62 20.57
C ARG A 291 -14.64 4.36 19.57
N PRO A 292 -14.70 3.27 18.78
CA PRO A 292 -13.78 3.08 17.66
C PRO A 292 -13.90 4.23 16.66
N VAL A 293 -12.77 4.61 16.05
CA VAL A 293 -12.70 5.73 15.11
C VAL A 293 -12.58 5.17 13.70
N LEU A 294 -13.46 5.60 12.81
CA LEU A 294 -13.37 5.28 11.39
C LEU A 294 -12.37 6.23 10.73
N MET A 295 -11.26 5.68 10.27
CA MET A 295 -10.19 6.44 9.65
C MET A 295 -10.12 6.21 8.14
N ALA A 296 -9.66 7.20 7.43
CA ALA A 296 -9.31 7.09 6.02
C ALA A 296 -8.02 7.84 5.71
N GLY A 297 -7.28 7.32 4.75
CA GLY A 297 -6.07 7.95 4.24
C GLY A 297 -5.78 7.47 2.84
N SER A 298 -4.84 8.12 2.18
CA SER A 298 -4.38 7.75 0.86
C SER A 298 -2.87 7.54 0.86
N SER A 299 -2.43 6.54 0.13
CA SER A 299 -1.08 6.47 -0.41
C SER A 299 -0.98 7.38 -1.64
N MET A 300 0.13 7.36 -2.35
CA MET A 300 0.25 8.09 -3.62
C MET A 300 -0.62 7.48 -4.73
N THR A 301 -1.00 6.22 -4.61
CA THR A 301 -1.73 5.46 -5.65
C THR A 301 -3.13 5.05 -5.24
N LYS A 302 -3.37 4.71 -3.97
CA LYS A 302 -4.62 4.13 -3.46
C LYS A 302 -5.14 4.88 -2.24
N GLY A 303 -6.46 4.91 -2.09
CA GLY A 303 -7.13 5.29 -0.85
C GLY A 303 -7.54 4.05 -0.05
N HIS A 304 -7.53 4.13 1.27
CA HIS A 304 -8.00 3.07 2.14
C HIS A 304 -8.80 3.61 3.33
N ARG A 305 -9.81 2.85 3.77
CA ARG A 305 -10.61 3.15 4.96
C ARG A 305 -10.50 1.98 5.93
N PHE A 306 -10.24 2.28 7.19
CA PHE A 306 -9.91 1.32 8.24
C PHE A 306 -10.38 1.82 9.61
N LEU A 307 -10.22 1.01 10.66
CA LEU A 307 -10.61 1.39 12.01
C LEU A 307 -9.38 1.55 12.91
N CYS A 308 -9.42 2.59 13.75
CA CYS A 308 -8.54 2.76 14.89
C CYS A 308 -9.35 2.44 16.16
N ASP A 309 -8.87 1.48 16.97
CA ASP A 309 -9.67 0.95 18.06
C ASP A 309 -8.88 0.68 19.36
N GLY A 310 -7.62 1.13 19.43
CA GLY A 310 -6.80 0.96 20.64
C GLY A 310 -5.54 1.83 20.61
N ILE A 311 -4.83 1.85 21.71
CA ILE A 311 -3.52 2.51 21.85
C ILE A 311 -2.70 1.73 22.86
N ASP A 312 -1.39 1.59 22.61
CA ASP A 312 -0.48 0.91 23.51
C ASP A 312 0.22 1.88 24.49
N GLU A 313 1.04 1.34 25.36
CA GLU A 313 1.83 2.11 26.34
C GLU A 313 2.94 2.97 25.71
N ASN A 314 3.26 2.73 24.43
CA ASN A 314 4.25 3.52 23.67
C ASN A 314 3.59 4.62 22.83
N GLY A 315 2.26 4.78 22.91
CA GLY A 315 1.50 5.75 22.15
C GLY A 315 1.32 5.36 20.66
N LEU A 316 1.47 4.08 20.33
CA LEU A 316 1.12 3.55 19.03
C LEU A 316 -0.35 3.17 19.00
N PHE A 317 -1.05 3.51 17.92
CA PHE A 317 -2.46 3.26 17.79
C PHE A 317 -2.73 1.90 17.12
N HIS A 318 -3.68 1.15 17.68
CA HIS A 318 -4.09 -0.12 17.07
C HIS A 318 -4.99 0.13 15.87
N ILE A 319 -4.61 -0.42 14.72
CA ILE A 319 -5.31 -0.31 13.45
C ILE A 319 -5.84 -1.66 13.03
N ASN A 320 -7.12 -1.71 12.69
CA ASN A 320 -7.76 -2.83 12.01
C ASN A 320 -7.96 -2.45 10.54
N TRP A 321 -7.16 -3.04 9.66
CA TRP A 321 -7.12 -2.71 8.24
C TRP A 321 -8.32 -3.27 7.43
N GLY A 322 -9.08 -4.22 7.98
CA GLY A 322 -10.18 -4.86 7.25
C GLY A 322 -9.72 -5.93 6.26
N TRP A 323 -8.64 -6.65 6.58
CA TRP A 323 -8.04 -7.73 5.79
C TRP A 323 -8.00 -9.05 6.57
N ASN A 324 -9.16 -9.49 7.10
CA ASN A 324 -9.29 -10.69 7.94
C ASN A 324 -8.35 -10.73 9.16
N GLY A 325 -7.97 -9.57 9.69
CA GLY A 325 -7.01 -9.47 10.78
C GLY A 325 -5.55 -9.45 10.34
N HIS A 326 -5.25 -9.70 9.06
CA HIS A 326 -3.89 -9.55 8.54
C HIS A 326 -3.43 -8.11 8.72
N TYR A 327 -2.17 -7.95 9.14
CA TYR A 327 -1.54 -6.64 9.40
C TYR A 327 -2.20 -5.81 10.50
N ASN A 328 -3.27 -6.31 11.17
CA ASN A 328 -3.79 -5.61 12.35
C ASN A 328 -2.69 -5.50 13.41
N GLY A 329 -2.55 -4.31 14.00
CA GLY A 329 -1.47 -4.07 14.95
C GLY A 329 -1.34 -2.61 15.34
N TYR A 330 -0.22 -2.29 15.97
CA TYR A 330 0.05 -0.96 16.52
C TYR A 330 0.96 -0.16 15.60
N TYR A 331 0.48 1.01 15.18
CA TYR A 331 1.10 1.89 14.20
C TYR A 331 1.26 3.30 14.71
N ASP A 332 2.29 3.98 14.20
CA ASP A 332 2.43 5.41 14.34
C ASP A 332 1.48 6.11 13.35
N LEU A 333 0.63 7.01 13.85
CA LEU A 333 -0.31 7.77 13.00
C LEU A 333 0.40 8.64 11.95
N ALA A 334 1.68 8.96 12.16
CA ALA A 334 2.47 9.73 11.20
C ALA A 334 2.85 8.93 9.96
N ILE A 335 2.87 7.60 10.04
CA ILE A 335 3.35 6.73 8.97
C ILE A 335 2.22 5.88 8.38
N LEU A 336 1.38 5.25 9.23
CA LEU A 336 0.23 4.40 8.86
C LEU A 336 0.54 3.44 7.70
N ASN A 337 1.69 2.79 7.74
CA ASN A 337 2.13 1.89 6.69
C ASN A 337 2.05 0.43 7.16
N PRO A 338 1.09 -0.38 6.65
CA PRO A 338 1.02 -1.81 6.92
C PRO A 338 2.13 -2.62 6.23
N ASN A 339 2.91 -1.96 5.37
CA ASN A 339 4.05 -2.54 4.67
C ASN A 339 3.68 -3.74 3.79
N THR A 340 2.51 -3.69 3.18
CA THR A 340 2.00 -4.74 2.26
C THR A 340 1.57 -4.15 0.93
N THR A 341 1.72 -4.95 -0.12
CA THR A 341 1.23 -4.65 -1.47
C THR A 341 0.31 -5.75 -2.01
N THR A 342 -0.04 -6.72 -1.18
CA THR A 342 -0.78 -7.93 -1.59
C THR A 342 -2.25 -7.92 -1.23
N GLU A 343 -2.66 -7.08 -0.29
CA GLU A 343 -4.05 -7.01 0.16
C GLU A 343 -4.90 -6.11 -0.75
N VAL A 344 -6.21 -6.36 -0.80
CA VAL A 344 -7.14 -5.57 -1.61
C VAL A 344 -7.17 -4.11 -1.16
N GLY A 345 -6.86 -3.19 -2.07
CA GLY A 345 -6.74 -1.78 -1.76
C GLY A 345 -5.42 -1.40 -1.09
N SER A 346 -4.44 -2.32 -1.00
CA SER A 346 -3.10 -1.99 -0.52
C SER A 346 -2.37 -1.05 -1.49
N SER A 347 -1.43 -0.26 -0.95
CA SER A 347 -0.62 0.66 -1.74
C SER A 347 0.32 -0.09 -2.67
N GLU A 348 0.40 0.30 -3.93
CA GLU A 348 1.37 -0.26 -4.89
C GLU A 348 2.80 0.24 -4.66
N THR A 349 2.96 1.32 -3.90
CA THR A 349 4.21 2.04 -3.70
C THR A 349 4.78 1.91 -2.30
N ASN A 350 4.10 1.19 -1.40
CA ASN A 350 4.49 0.96 -0.02
C ASN A 350 4.78 2.25 0.79
N ASP A 351 4.09 3.33 0.44
CA ASP A 351 4.25 4.66 1.03
C ASP A 351 3.26 4.96 2.18
N GLY A 352 2.48 3.97 2.59
CA GLY A 352 1.49 4.09 3.66
C GLY A 352 0.29 4.99 3.31
N TYR A 353 -0.59 5.20 4.30
CA TYR A 353 -1.85 5.94 4.12
C TYR A 353 -1.85 7.27 4.89
N SER A 354 -0.72 7.95 4.95
CA SER A 354 -0.58 9.22 5.71
C SER A 354 -1.07 10.45 4.95
N LYS A 355 -1.37 10.33 3.66
CA LYS A 355 -1.83 11.45 2.83
C LYS A 355 -3.31 11.71 3.02
N GLY A 356 -3.67 12.97 3.34
CA GLY A 356 -5.05 13.43 3.37
C GLY A 356 -5.93 12.68 4.36
N ASN A 357 -5.35 12.29 5.50
CA ASN A 357 -6.11 11.59 6.54
C ASN A 357 -7.32 12.40 7.00
N TYR A 358 -8.41 11.67 7.22
CA TYR A 358 -9.57 12.15 7.95
C TYR A 358 -10.12 11.04 8.84
N ILE A 359 -10.88 11.44 9.84
CA ILE A 359 -11.58 10.54 10.75
C ILE A 359 -13.07 10.89 10.80
N ILE A 360 -13.88 9.86 11.00
CA ILE A 360 -15.25 9.98 11.45
C ILE A 360 -15.27 9.43 12.87
N TYR A 361 -15.73 10.23 13.80
CA TYR A 361 -15.68 9.95 15.24
C TYR A 361 -16.99 10.37 15.91
N GLY A 362 -17.13 10.14 17.23
CA GLY A 362 -18.40 10.30 17.92
C GLY A 362 -19.43 9.25 17.50
N ILE A 363 -18.96 8.11 16.96
CA ILE A 363 -19.85 7.05 16.45
C ILE A 363 -20.33 6.20 17.61
N VAL A 364 -21.57 6.44 18.03
CA VAL A 364 -22.25 5.72 19.11
C VAL A 364 -23.74 5.61 18.76
N PRO A 365 -24.42 4.48 19.08
CA PRO A 365 -25.87 4.37 18.88
C PRO A 365 -26.63 5.54 19.54
N ASP A 366 -27.58 6.12 18.83
CA ASP A 366 -28.43 7.19 19.37
C ASP A 366 -29.23 6.71 20.58
N ASN A 367 -29.09 7.39 21.70
CA ASN A 367 -29.78 7.10 22.96
C ASN A 367 -31.11 7.88 23.10
N GLY A 368 -31.44 8.72 22.11
CA GLY A 368 -32.65 9.55 22.07
C GLY A 368 -32.57 10.78 23.00
N VAL A 369 -31.39 11.10 23.53
CA VAL A 369 -31.18 12.30 24.38
C VAL A 369 -30.29 13.27 23.62
N ALA A 370 -30.79 14.50 23.43
CA ALA A 370 -30.00 15.52 22.76
C ALA A 370 -28.75 15.90 23.56
N ASP A 371 -27.59 15.82 22.92
CA ASP A 371 -26.32 16.23 23.49
C ASP A 371 -26.08 17.74 23.27
N VAL A 372 -25.59 18.41 24.33
CA VAL A 372 -25.24 19.85 24.26
C VAL A 372 -23.83 19.97 23.70
N ILE A 373 -23.72 20.30 22.42
CA ILE A 373 -22.43 20.50 21.74
C ILE A 373 -22.31 21.98 21.36
N ASP A 374 -21.10 22.52 21.52
CA ASP A 374 -20.76 23.84 20.96
C ASP A 374 -20.71 23.73 19.42
N LYS A 375 -21.76 24.29 18.77
CA LYS A 375 -21.88 24.33 17.31
C LYS A 375 -21.39 25.67 16.73
N SER A 376 -20.60 26.45 17.46
CA SER A 376 -20.18 27.79 17.09
C SER A 376 -19.30 27.85 15.84
N THR A 377 -18.58 26.83 15.54
CA THR A 377 -17.73 26.67 14.33
C THR A 377 -18.03 25.36 13.60
N VAL A 378 -18.52 25.46 12.39
CA VAL A 378 -18.92 24.28 11.60
C VAL A 378 -18.10 24.12 10.32
N ILE A 379 -17.36 25.14 9.91
CA ILE A 379 -16.47 25.05 8.76
C ILE A 379 -15.09 24.64 9.21
N GLU A 380 -14.61 23.55 8.66
CA GLU A 380 -13.23 23.08 8.83
C GLU A 380 -12.42 23.39 7.58
N ALA A 381 -11.30 24.09 7.73
CA ALA A 381 -10.33 24.30 6.68
C ALA A 381 -9.44 23.06 6.55
N VAL A 382 -9.38 22.48 5.34
CA VAL A 382 -8.62 21.25 5.06
C VAL A 382 -7.42 21.48 4.16
N GLY A 383 -7.27 22.68 3.61
CA GLY A 383 -6.12 23.06 2.80
C GLY A 383 -6.12 24.55 2.44
N VAL A 384 -4.93 25.08 2.20
CA VAL A 384 -4.74 26.47 1.75
C VAL A 384 -3.61 26.53 0.71
N SER A 385 -3.81 27.37 -0.30
CA SER A 385 -2.78 27.69 -1.29
C SER A 385 -2.86 29.18 -1.66
N TYR A 386 -1.84 29.69 -2.36
CA TYR A 386 -1.83 31.09 -2.78
C TYR A 386 -1.28 31.27 -4.20
N VAL A 387 -1.65 32.37 -4.82
CA VAL A 387 -1.04 32.87 -6.06
C VAL A 387 -0.77 34.36 -5.89
N LEU A 388 0.45 34.76 -6.24
CA LEU A 388 0.83 36.17 -6.37
C LEU A 388 0.72 36.58 -7.86
N SER A 389 -0.14 37.55 -8.18
CA SER A 389 -0.30 38.09 -9.53
C SER A 389 -0.42 39.60 -9.47
N GLU A 390 0.39 40.33 -10.26
CA GLU A 390 0.33 41.81 -10.38
C GLU A 390 0.35 42.53 -9.02
N ASN A 391 1.16 42.10 -8.06
CA ASN A 391 1.20 42.57 -6.67
C ASN A 391 -0.07 42.36 -5.84
N LYS A 392 -0.95 41.47 -6.26
CA LYS A 392 -2.14 41.05 -5.51
C LYS A 392 -1.94 39.63 -4.96
N PHE A 393 -2.35 39.44 -3.72
CA PHE A 393 -2.32 38.13 -3.07
C PHE A 393 -3.71 37.50 -3.16
N PHE A 394 -3.76 36.34 -3.78
CA PHE A 394 -4.96 35.52 -3.83
C PHE A 394 -4.75 34.29 -2.99
N GLN A 395 -5.67 34.02 -2.09
CA GLN A 395 -5.66 32.85 -1.23
C GLN A 395 -6.83 31.94 -1.56
N PHE A 396 -6.58 30.64 -1.61
CA PHE A 396 -7.55 29.61 -1.99
C PHE A 396 -7.65 28.60 -0.86
N TYR A 397 -8.85 28.16 -0.55
CA TYR A 397 -9.08 27.17 0.49
C TYR A 397 -9.80 25.95 -0.02
N SER A 398 -9.41 24.80 0.53
CA SER A 398 -10.26 23.62 0.61
C SER A 398 -10.91 23.61 2.00
N TYR A 399 -12.22 23.36 2.06
CA TYR A 399 -12.98 23.39 3.31
C TYR A 399 -14.16 22.43 3.27
N VAL A 400 -14.68 22.07 4.44
CA VAL A 400 -15.85 21.19 4.61
C VAL A 400 -16.80 21.79 5.64
N ASN A 401 -18.11 21.57 5.45
CA ASN A 401 -19.11 21.80 6.49
C ASN A 401 -19.20 20.54 7.36
N ASN A 402 -18.74 20.65 8.58
CA ASN A 402 -18.67 19.54 9.54
C ASN A 402 -19.95 19.47 10.40
N SER A 403 -21.11 19.67 9.80
CA SER A 403 -22.42 19.51 10.44
C SER A 403 -23.37 18.72 9.54
N LEU A 404 -24.43 18.14 10.12
CA LEU A 404 -25.48 17.43 9.38
C LEU A 404 -26.46 18.37 8.64
N GLU A 405 -26.34 19.68 8.85
CA GLU A 405 -27.23 20.65 8.26
C GLU A 405 -26.53 21.45 7.15
N GLU A 406 -27.27 21.74 6.09
CA GLU A 406 -26.83 22.71 5.10
C GLU A 406 -26.68 24.09 5.77
N LYS A 407 -25.54 24.75 5.58
CA LYS A 407 -25.25 26.07 6.16
C LYS A 407 -25.20 27.15 5.09
N LYS A 408 -25.85 28.28 5.37
CA LYS A 408 -25.73 29.48 4.57
C LYS A 408 -24.86 30.49 5.31
N ILE A 409 -23.62 30.60 4.92
CA ILE A 409 -22.58 31.39 5.61
C ILE A 409 -21.77 32.24 4.64
N ARG A 410 -21.03 33.20 5.17
CA ARG A 410 -20.01 33.95 4.46
C ARG A 410 -18.65 33.43 4.87
N LEU A 411 -17.78 33.23 3.90
CA LEU A 411 -16.40 32.78 4.08
C LEU A 411 -15.45 33.88 3.62
N SER A 412 -14.35 34.09 4.32
CA SER A 412 -13.31 35.07 3.97
C SER A 412 -11.96 34.68 4.49
N SER A 413 -10.92 35.45 4.18
CA SER A 413 -9.59 35.35 4.77
C SER A 413 -9.40 36.40 5.85
N GLY A 414 -8.76 36.02 6.97
CA GLY A 414 -8.50 36.93 8.06
C GLY A 414 -7.35 36.46 8.94
N TYR A 415 -6.99 37.31 9.90
CA TYR A 415 -6.01 37.00 10.94
C TYR A 415 -6.53 37.39 12.32
N ILE A 416 -5.92 36.90 13.36
CA ILE A 416 -6.22 37.27 14.75
C ILE A 416 -5.18 38.30 15.19
N ASP A 417 -5.67 39.48 15.66
CA ASP A 417 -4.83 40.56 16.13
C ASP A 417 -4.27 40.27 17.56
N GLU A 418 -3.42 41.15 18.07
CA GLU A 418 -2.80 41.03 19.41
C GLU A 418 -3.81 41.09 20.57
N ASN A 419 -5.03 41.59 20.28
CA ASN A 419 -6.11 41.65 21.25
C ASN A 419 -7.07 40.47 21.18
N GLY A 420 -6.80 39.51 20.29
CA GLY A 420 -7.63 38.35 20.05
C GLY A 420 -8.82 38.61 19.10
N ASN A 421 -8.87 39.77 18.42
CA ASN A 421 -9.96 40.07 17.48
C ASN A 421 -9.64 39.47 16.10
N VAL A 422 -10.65 38.92 15.46
CA VAL A 422 -10.56 38.45 14.06
C VAL A 422 -10.69 39.67 13.12
N VAL A 423 -9.65 39.88 12.33
CA VAL A 423 -9.55 40.91 11.32
C VAL A 423 -9.79 40.33 9.94
N ASN A 424 -10.92 40.68 9.31
CA ASN A 424 -11.20 40.26 7.94
C ASN A 424 -10.40 41.12 6.93
N ILE A 425 -9.61 40.48 6.09
CA ILE A 425 -8.81 41.12 5.04
C ILE A 425 -9.15 40.60 3.62
N GLY A 426 -10.02 39.59 3.53
CA GLY A 426 -10.56 39.13 2.26
C GLY A 426 -11.84 39.89 1.87
N PHE A 427 -12.12 39.93 0.59
CA PHE A 427 -13.40 40.46 0.12
C PHE A 427 -14.38 39.30 -0.03
N SER A 428 -15.36 39.24 0.90
CA SER A 428 -16.48 38.27 0.81
C SER A 428 -17.74 39.09 0.53
N GLU A 429 -18.25 39.00 -0.68
CA GLU A 429 -19.46 39.77 -1.05
C GLU A 429 -20.76 39.01 -0.75
N ASP A 430 -20.79 37.69 -0.91
CA ASP A 430 -21.99 36.87 -0.83
C ASP A 430 -21.90 35.71 0.16
N SER A 431 -23.07 35.36 0.73
CA SER A 431 -23.22 34.11 1.46
C SER A 431 -23.22 32.91 0.51
N VAL A 432 -22.65 31.81 0.96
CA VAL A 432 -22.67 30.52 0.26
C VAL A 432 -23.49 29.50 1.02
N VAL A 433 -24.06 28.59 0.26
CA VAL A 433 -24.69 27.40 0.80
C VAL A 433 -23.67 26.29 0.78
N VAL A 434 -23.38 25.70 1.95
CA VAL A 434 -22.38 24.64 2.13
C VAL A 434 -23.08 23.39 2.64
N SER A 435 -23.16 22.37 1.78
CA SER A 435 -23.78 21.10 2.10
C SER A 435 -22.94 20.29 3.09
N PRO A 436 -23.55 19.39 3.89
CA PRO A 436 -22.85 18.56 4.85
C PRO A 436 -21.76 17.70 4.22
N PHE A 437 -20.64 17.57 4.90
CA PHE A 437 -19.54 16.63 4.63
C PHE A 437 -18.97 16.59 3.20
N ILE A 438 -19.27 17.59 2.39
CA ILE A 438 -18.68 17.77 1.05
C ILE A 438 -17.43 18.64 1.18
N VAL A 439 -16.31 18.15 0.66
CA VAL A 439 -15.06 18.92 0.56
C VAL A 439 -15.15 19.82 -0.67
N TYR A 440 -15.19 21.11 -0.44
CA TYR A 440 -15.11 22.13 -1.48
C TYR A 440 -13.64 22.45 -1.78
N ASN A 441 -13.14 22.04 -2.93
CA ASN A 441 -11.75 22.22 -3.31
C ASN A 441 -11.57 23.50 -4.14
N GLN A 442 -10.85 24.48 -3.60
CA GLN A 442 -10.41 25.70 -4.31
C GLN A 442 -11.53 26.49 -5.03
N GLU A 443 -12.76 26.36 -4.57
CA GLU A 443 -13.90 27.00 -5.21
C GLU A 443 -13.96 28.50 -4.92
N ARG A 444 -13.17 29.03 -3.96
CA ARG A 444 -13.16 30.41 -3.60
C ARG A 444 -11.80 31.04 -3.61
N VAL A 445 -11.73 32.18 -4.28
CA VAL A 445 -10.56 33.04 -4.42
C VAL A 445 -10.78 34.28 -3.57
N TYR A 446 -9.89 34.52 -2.63
CA TYR A 446 -9.93 35.75 -1.83
C TYR A 446 -8.74 36.63 -2.22
N ASN A 447 -9.05 37.84 -2.70
CA ASN A 447 -8.06 38.88 -2.88
C ASN A 447 -7.83 39.54 -1.52
N LEU A 448 -6.58 39.49 -1.02
CA LEU A 448 -6.27 39.97 0.33
C LEU A 448 -5.93 41.47 0.32
N ASN A 449 -6.51 42.20 1.24
CA ASN A 449 -6.12 43.58 1.55
C ASN A 449 -4.99 43.57 2.58
N VAL A 450 -3.74 43.54 2.11
CA VAL A 450 -2.53 43.54 2.93
C VAL A 450 -1.98 44.93 3.24
N SER A 451 -2.66 45.99 2.88
CA SER A 451 -2.21 47.40 3.06
C SER A 451 -1.97 47.79 4.52
N GLY A 452 -2.59 47.09 5.46
CA GLY A 452 -2.42 47.29 6.90
C GLY A 452 -1.29 46.53 7.55
N PHE A 453 -0.56 45.70 6.77
CA PHE A 453 0.53 44.93 7.32
C PHE A 453 1.76 45.77 7.63
N GLN A 454 2.41 45.53 8.77
CA GLN A 454 3.54 46.28 9.31
C GLN A 454 4.85 45.57 9.04
N GLU A 455 5.92 46.36 8.85
CA GLU A 455 7.29 45.90 8.65
C GLU A 455 7.73 44.95 9.77
N GLY A 456 8.27 43.80 9.40
CA GLY A 456 8.83 42.80 10.32
C GLY A 456 7.82 42.00 11.13
N LYS A 457 6.51 42.31 11.02
CA LYS A 457 5.47 41.55 11.73
C LYS A 457 5.02 40.35 10.89
N ILE A 458 4.74 39.23 11.56
CA ILE A 458 4.20 38.02 10.94
C ILE A 458 2.68 37.99 11.15
N TYR A 459 1.92 37.74 10.07
CA TYR A 459 0.49 37.60 10.06
C TYR A 459 0.10 36.19 9.63
N LYS A 460 -0.56 35.41 10.51
CA LYS A 460 -1.15 34.11 10.17
C LYS A 460 -2.53 34.33 9.57
N VAL A 461 -2.67 34.14 8.27
CA VAL A 461 -3.92 34.38 7.53
C VAL A 461 -4.58 33.06 7.19
N GLY A 462 -5.74 32.80 7.79
CA GLY A 462 -6.51 31.58 7.64
C GLY A 462 -7.95 31.85 7.18
N LEU A 463 -8.73 30.78 7.01
CA LEU A 463 -10.15 30.84 6.67
C LEU A 463 -10.95 31.30 7.90
N ILE A 464 -11.84 32.24 7.67
CA ILE A 464 -12.79 32.76 8.67
C ILE A 464 -14.22 32.66 8.14
N GLU A 465 -15.19 32.51 9.02
CA GLU A 465 -16.61 32.37 8.68
C GLU A 465 -17.49 33.37 9.42
N SER A 466 -18.68 33.68 8.86
CA SER A 466 -19.65 34.58 9.46
C SER A 466 -21.06 34.28 8.97
N GLU A 467 -22.01 34.17 9.86
CA GLU A 467 -23.44 34.08 9.48
C GLU A 467 -24.03 35.43 9.11
N ASP A 468 -23.70 36.48 9.86
CA ASP A 468 -24.29 37.82 9.73
C ASP A 468 -23.50 38.80 8.83
N GLY A 469 -22.27 38.40 8.45
CA GLY A 469 -21.31 39.22 7.70
C GLY A 469 -20.66 40.34 8.52
N LYS A 470 -20.85 40.34 9.83
CA LYS A 470 -20.30 41.36 10.75
C LYS A 470 -19.39 40.74 11.82
N THR A 471 -19.86 39.67 12.40
CA THR A 471 -19.11 38.91 13.40
C THR A 471 -18.39 37.78 12.69
N TRP A 472 -17.04 37.83 12.72
CA TRP A 472 -16.17 36.84 12.08
C TRP A 472 -15.54 35.98 13.13
N ILE A 473 -15.55 34.65 12.88
CA ILE A 473 -14.87 33.65 13.73
C ILE A 473 -13.91 32.83 12.88
N PRO A 474 -12.82 32.32 13.47
CA PRO A 474 -11.89 31.45 12.76
C PRO A 474 -12.57 30.10 12.50
N SER A 475 -12.30 29.52 11.32
CA SER A 475 -12.73 28.16 11.01
C SER A 475 -11.98 27.13 11.89
N VAL A 476 -12.52 25.93 12.01
CA VAL A 476 -11.77 24.79 12.59
C VAL A 476 -10.50 24.59 11.75
N GLY A 477 -9.38 24.32 12.40
CA GLY A 477 -8.09 24.20 11.75
C GLY A 477 -7.38 25.51 11.38
N PHE A 478 -7.92 26.67 11.73
CA PHE A 478 -7.34 27.99 11.42
C PHE A 478 -5.85 28.10 11.80
N ASN A 479 -5.46 27.54 12.95
CA ASN A 479 -4.09 27.64 13.44
C ASN A 479 -3.08 26.83 12.62
N ASN A 480 -3.53 25.84 11.89
CA ASN A 480 -2.70 24.91 11.12
C ASN A 480 -2.87 25.08 9.60
N VAL A 481 -4.09 25.36 9.15
CA VAL A 481 -4.41 25.64 7.73
C VAL A 481 -4.42 27.15 7.47
N ASN A 482 -3.23 27.73 7.45
CA ASN A 482 -3.02 29.16 7.19
C ASN A 482 -1.74 29.40 6.41
N LEU A 483 -1.59 30.60 5.86
CA LEU A 483 -0.33 31.11 5.31
C LEU A 483 0.18 32.24 6.20
N MET A 484 1.49 32.27 6.40
CA MET A 484 2.15 33.34 7.12
C MET A 484 2.69 34.37 6.16
N TYR A 485 2.38 35.64 6.42
CA TYR A 485 2.85 36.77 5.66
C TYR A 485 3.72 37.66 6.52
N THR A 486 4.77 38.24 5.91
CA THR A 486 5.57 39.31 6.52
C THR A 486 5.82 40.43 5.54
N VAL A 487 6.14 41.62 6.06
CA VAL A 487 6.60 42.76 5.26
C VAL A 487 8.09 42.96 5.49
N LYS A 488 8.87 42.99 4.41
CA LYS A 488 10.29 43.29 4.45
C LYS A 488 10.62 44.29 3.35
N ASP A 489 11.24 45.42 3.71
CA ASP A 489 11.55 46.53 2.81
C ASP A 489 10.31 47.02 2.02
N GLY A 490 9.14 47.02 2.69
CA GLY A 490 7.86 47.42 2.10
C GLY A 490 7.23 46.38 1.14
N VAL A 491 7.82 45.18 1.02
CA VAL A 491 7.31 44.08 0.19
C VAL A 491 6.68 43.02 1.07
N VAL A 492 5.44 42.65 0.76
CA VAL A 492 4.73 41.53 1.43
C VAL A 492 5.19 40.22 0.78
N THR A 493 5.62 39.29 1.61
CA THR A 493 6.07 37.94 1.19
C THR A 493 5.40 36.88 2.07
N VAL A 494 5.27 35.67 1.53
CA VAL A 494 4.89 34.49 2.31
C VAL A 494 6.12 33.94 3.01
N VAL A 495 5.97 33.64 4.28
CA VAL A 495 7.01 33.03 5.13
C VAL A 495 6.73 31.54 5.24
N GLU A 496 7.73 30.72 5.03
CA GLU A 496 7.71 29.31 5.33
C GLU A 496 8.46 29.07 6.64
N ASP A 497 7.85 28.36 7.55
CA ASP A 497 8.33 28.16 8.93
C ASP A 497 8.80 26.71 9.15
N TYR A 498 9.04 26.00 8.06
CA TYR A 498 9.71 24.70 8.08
C TYR A 498 10.95 24.75 7.18
N GLU A 499 11.98 24.05 7.57
CA GLU A 499 13.22 23.90 6.81
C GLU A 499 13.58 22.42 6.72
N ILE A 500 13.43 21.85 5.52
CA ILE A 500 13.66 20.43 5.28
C ILE A 500 15.01 20.22 4.62
N SER A 501 15.86 19.42 5.28
CA SER A 501 17.07 18.85 4.68
C SER A 501 16.84 17.37 4.38
N ALA A 502 17.53 16.85 3.36
CA ALA A 502 17.31 15.49 2.91
C ALA A 502 18.55 14.84 2.30
N SER A 503 18.64 13.51 2.43
CA SER A 503 19.54 12.66 1.66
C SER A 503 18.81 11.46 1.09
N VAL A 504 19.38 10.83 0.05
CA VAL A 504 18.84 9.65 -0.63
C VAL A 504 19.90 8.56 -0.60
N GLU A 505 19.54 7.40 -0.05
CA GLU A 505 20.36 6.19 -0.08
C GLU A 505 19.71 5.17 -1.04
N MET A 506 20.47 4.69 -2.04
CA MET A 506 20.05 3.58 -2.90
C MET A 506 20.46 2.27 -2.25
N THR A 507 19.50 1.45 -1.85
CA THR A 507 19.75 0.15 -1.21
C THR A 507 19.85 -0.97 -2.22
N ASP A 508 19.06 -0.94 -3.29
CA ASP A 508 19.15 -1.88 -4.40
C ASP A 508 18.80 -1.21 -5.73
N PHE A 509 19.74 -1.24 -6.66
CA PHE A 509 19.53 -0.84 -8.03
C PHE A 509 20.10 -1.91 -8.96
N ASN A 510 19.23 -2.79 -9.47
CA ASN A 510 19.60 -3.98 -10.19
C ASN A 510 18.86 -4.08 -11.54
N SER A 511 19.45 -4.74 -12.52
CA SER A 511 18.88 -4.91 -13.86
C SER A 511 17.87 -6.02 -13.97
N THR A 512 17.88 -6.97 -13.07
CA THR A 512 16.99 -8.14 -13.09
C THR A 512 15.69 -7.86 -12.38
N ASN A 513 15.67 -6.87 -11.48
CA ASN A 513 14.45 -6.42 -10.83
C ASN A 513 13.73 -5.34 -11.64
N GLN A 514 12.42 -5.37 -11.58
CA GLN A 514 11.58 -4.35 -12.19
C GLN A 514 11.76 -2.98 -11.51
N TYR A 515 12.16 -2.97 -10.24
CA TYR A 515 12.29 -1.77 -9.43
C TYR A 515 13.69 -1.62 -8.85
N ALA A 516 14.12 -0.37 -8.71
CA ALA A 516 15.21 0.04 -7.83
C ALA A 516 14.63 0.52 -6.50
N HIS A 517 15.31 0.25 -5.40
CA HIS A 517 14.91 0.56 -4.03
C HIS A 517 15.89 1.48 -3.34
N GLY A 518 15.39 2.25 -2.38
CA GLY A 518 16.21 3.11 -1.54
C GLY A 518 15.42 3.70 -0.37
N THR A 519 16.12 4.47 0.45
CA THR A 519 15.55 5.19 1.59
C THR A 519 15.84 6.68 1.45
N ILE A 520 14.83 7.51 1.66
CA ILE A 520 14.93 8.97 1.79
C ILE A 520 15.00 9.30 3.27
N HIS A 521 16.06 9.96 3.70
CA HIS A 521 16.20 10.50 5.04
C HIS A 521 15.86 11.97 5.03
N LEU A 522 14.96 12.41 5.89
CA LEU A 522 14.43 13.76 5.99
C LEU A 522 14.63 14.30 7.39
N ARG A 523 14.94 15.59 7.50
CA ARG A 523 15.00 16.31 8.77
C ARG A 523 14.35 17.68 8.62
N ASN A 524 13.46 18.01 9.56
CA ASN A 524 12.85 19.34 9.68
C ASN A 524 13.58 20.12 10.77
N THR A 525 14.30 21.17 10.40
CA THR A 525 14.98 22.11 11.33
C THR A 525 14.19 23.41 11.53
N GLY A 526 12.99 23.49 10.94
CA GLY A 526 12.07 24.60 11.12
C GLY A 526 11.27 24.51 12.42
N SER A 527 10.60 25.59 12.79
CA SER A 527 9.80 25.67 14.03
C SER A 527 8.35 25.15 13.86
N ARG A 528 7.97 24.71 12.68
CA ARG A 528 6.64 24.19 12.36
C ARG A 528 6.72 22.78 11.80
N GLU A 529 5.72 21.97 12.12
CA GLU A 529 5.53 20.63 11.55
C GLU A 529 5.49 20.71 10.01
N TYR A 530 6.26 19.83 9.36
CA TYR A 530 6.13 19.58 7.92
C TYR A 530 5.13 18.46 7.69
N TYR A 531 3.93 18.78 7.23
CA TYR A 531 2.91 17.82 6.84
C TYR A 531 2.63 18.01 5.35
N ASN A 532 3.43 17.35 4.51
CA ASN A 532 3.32 17.52 3.05
C ASN A 532 4.04 16.40 2.31
N ALA A 533 3.92 16.40 0.97
CA ALA A 533 4.57 15.43 0.11
C ALA A 533 6.04 15.77 -0.18
N VAL A 534 6.85 14.74 -0.35
CA VAL A 534 8.16 14.79 -1.01
C VAL A 534 8.11 13.95 -2.28
N TYR A 535 8.87 14.35 -3.29
CA TYR A 535 8.88 13.71 -4.61
C TYR A 535 10.29 13.39 -5.07
N LEU A 536 10.50 12.14 -5.47
CA LEU A 536 11.73 11.72 -6.14
C LEU A 536 11.50 11.73 -7.66
N PHE A 537 12.33 12.43 -8.35
CA PHE A 537 12.38 12.48 -9.82
C PHE A 537 13.62 11.75 -10.29
N THR A 538 13.50 10.92 -11.33
CA THR A 538 14.64 10.21 -11.92
C THR A 538 14.68 10.40 -13.43
N ASN A 539 15.89 10.49 -14.00
CA ASN A 539 16.09 10.60 -15.44
C ASN A 539 17.40 9.91 -15.87
N SER A 540 17.49 9.48 -17.12
CA SER A 540 18.72 8.93 -17.71
C SER A 540 19.79 9.98 -18.03
N VAL A 541 19.40 11.26 -18.07
CA VAL A 541 20.27 12.42 -18.35
C VAL A 541 20.10 13.47 -17.26
N ASP A 542 21.13 14.34 -17.05
CA ASP A 542 21.08 15.43 -16.05
C ASP A 542 20.13 16.57 -16.48
N THR A 543 18.85 16.22 -16.59
CA THR A 543 17.77 17.16 -16.91
C THR A 543 16.57 16.83 -16.04
N PHE A 544 16.07 17.82 -15.29
CA PHE A 544 14.96 17.67 -14.38
C PHE A 544 13.69 17.21 -15.13
N PRO A 545 13.10 16.05 -14.79
CA PRO A 545 11.97 15.50 -15.52
C PRO A 545 10.64 16.17 -15.12
N LYS A 546 9.64 16.02 -15.98
CA LYS A 546 8.31 16.58 -15.77
C LYS A 546 7.52 15.85 -14.68
N TYR A 547 7.70 14.54 -14.58
CA TYR A 547 6.93 13.66 -13.68
C TYR A 547 7.86 13.03 -12.66
N SER A 548 7.40 12.89 -11.43
CA SER A 548 8.10 12.16 -10.37
C SER A 548 8.03 10.66 -10.62
N SER A 549 9.08 9.97 -10.20
CA SER A 549 9.16 8.50 -10.22
C SER A 549 8.60 7.89 -8.94
N PHE A 550 8.62 8.66 -7.84
CA PHE A 550 8.06 8.30 -6.56
C PHE A 550 7.57 9.57 -5.85
N GLY A 551 6.63 9.41 -4.93
CA GLY A 551 6.18 10.47 -4.04
C GLY A 551 5.61 9.87 -2.78
N SER A 552 5.84 10.50 -1.64
CA SER A 552 5.26 10.13 -0.36
C SER A 552 4.81 11.34 0.42
N TYR A 553 3.74 11.20 1.18
CA TYR A 553 3.27 12.19 2.13
C TYR A 553 3.93 11.90 3.48
N VAL A 554 4.51 12.90 4.10
CA VAL A 554 5.27 12.75 5.35
C VAL A 554 4.82 13.75 6.41
N THR A 555 4.87 13.31 7.66
CA THR A 555 4.74 14.19 8.83
C THR A 555 6.07 14.22 9.55
N ILE A 556 6.66 15.41 9.69
CA ILE A 556 7.92 15.61 10.42
C ILE A 556 7.74 16.78 11.35
N GLU A 557 7.72 16.52 12.66
CA GLU A 557 7.60 17.56 13.67
C GLU A 557 8.80 18.52 13.62
N SER A 558 8.68 19.66 14.32
CA SER A 558 9.80 20.61 14.47
C SER A 558 11.01 19.93 15.11
N GLU A 559 12.20 20.11 14.53
CA GLU A 559 13.48 19.55 14.96
C GLU A 559 13.56 18.00 14.89
N ASP A 560 12.62 17.33 14.19
CA ASP A 560 12.55 15.89 14.08
C ASP A 560 13.01 15.39 12.69
N SER A 561 13.12 14.06 12.56
CA SER A 561 13.56 13.36 11.37
C SER A 561 12.58 12.24 11.00
N SER A 562 12.51 11.92 9.71
CA SER A 562 11.71 10.81 9.19
C SER A 562 12.47 10.08 8.08
N GLU A 563 12.16 8.80 7.92
CA GLU A 563 12.69 7.96 6.84
C GLU A 563 11.53 7.46 5.98
N VAL A 564 11.76 7.43 4.67
CA VAL A 564 10.76 6.99 3.69
C VAL A 564 11.42 6.04 2.71
N ASP A 565 11.01 4.80 2.74
CA ASP A 565 11.43 3.83 1.73
C ASP A 565 10.74 4.13 0.40
N PHE A 566 11.48 4.00 -0.68
CA PHE A 566 10.98 4.25 -2.02
C PHE A 566 11.40 3.17 -3.01
N LYS A 567 10.59 3.06 -4.06
CA LYS A 567 10.94 2.27 -5.24
C LYS A 567 10.57 3.01 -6.53
N PHE A 568 11.30 2.75 -7.61
CA PHE A 568 10.99 3.27 -8.93
C PHE A 568 11.46 2.32 -10.03
N VAL A 569 10.86 2.43 -11.21
CA VAL A 569 11.29 1.67 -12.39
C VAL A 569 12.51 2.36 -13.00
N PRO A 570 13.70 1.72 -12.98
CA PRO A 570 14.90 2.32 -13.58
C PRO A 570 14.81 2.31 -15.10
N ILE A 571 15.17 3.42 -15.72
CA ILE A 571 15.10 3.63 -17.17
C ILE A 571 16.46 3.43 -17.87
N SER A 572 17.53 3.24 -17.13
CA SER A 572 18.90 3.03 -17.63
C SER A 572 19.81 2.48 -16.52
N ASP A 573 21.03 2.04 -16.88
CA ASP A 573 22.03 1.50 -15.94
C ASP A 573 22.63 2.55 -15.00
N SER A 574 22.33 3.82 -15.23
CA SER A 574 22.57 4.92 -14.30
C SER A 574 21.45 5.92 -14.39
N VAL A 575 21.02 6.43 -13.25
CA VAL A 575 19.93 7.41 -13.17
C VAL A 575 20.37 8.61 -12.36
N TYR A 576 20.12 9.80 -12.91
CA TYR A 576 20.14 11.03 -12.15
C TYR A 576 18.87 11.11 -11.33
N TYR A 577 18.97 11.60 -10.09
CA TYR A 577 17.81 11.80 -9.23
C TYR A 577 17.77 13.19 -8.61
N TRP A 578 16.57 13.67 -8.37
CA TRP A 578 16.27 14.90 -7.64
C TRP A 578 15.18 14.59 -6.63
N LEU A 579 15.46 14.84 -5.38
CA LEU A 579 14.43 14.83 -4.34
C LEU A 579 13.96 16.27 -4.13
N THR A 580 12.66 16.48 -4.11
CA THR A 580 12.05 17.80 -3.94
C THR A 580 10.99 17.79 -2.85
N ASP A 581 10.72 18.97 -2.30
CA ASP A 581 9.51 19.23 -1.53
C ASP A 581 8.24 19.26 -2.44
N SER A 582 7.09 19.51 -1.84
CA SER A 582 5.80 19.61 -2.54
C SER A 582 5.75 20.79 -3.55
N LYS A 583 6.59 21.80 -3.39
CA LYS A 583 6.71 22.98 -4.27
C LYS A 583 7.74 22.81 -5.37
N LYS A 584 8.38 21.63 -5.44
CA LYS A 584 9.49 21.31 -6.35
C LYS A 584 10.78 22.04 -6.06
N ASN A 585 10.99 22.56 -4.84
CA ASN A 585 12.32 22.99 -4.43
C ASN A 585 13.20 21.74 -4.25
N VAL A 586 14.38 21.75 -4.89
CA VAL A 586 15.29 20.61 -4.84
C VAL A 586 15.97 20.56 -3.47
N LEU A 587 15.70 19.51 -2.71
CA LEU A 587 16.31 19.25 -1.40
C LEU A 587 17.67 18.59 -1.55
N THR A 588 17.78 17.62 -2.46
CA THR A 588 19.04 16.97 -2.82
C THR A 588 18.99 16.42 -4.25
N LYS A 589 20.16 16.22 -4.87
CA LYS A 589 20.30 15.58 -6.16
C LYS A 589 21.56 14.73 -6.23
N GLY A 590 21.56 13.72 -7.09
CA GLY A 590 22.71 12.85 -7.29
C GLY A 590 22.58 11.97 -8.52
N ILE A 591 23.47 11.00 -8.60
CA ILE A 591 23.44 9.94 -9.61
C ILE A 591 23.57 8.58 -8.91
N ALA A 592 22.75 7.63 -9.32
CA ALA A 592 22.81 6.24 -8.87
C ALA A 592 23.24 5.35 -10.02
N TYR A 593 24.02 4.33 -9.70
CA TYR A 593 24.52 3.35 -10.65
C TYR A 593 24.02 1.96 -10.31
N LYS A 594 23.66 1.20 -11.34
CA LYS A 594 23.22 -0.17 -11.25
C LYS A 594 24.30 -1.07 -10.63
N SER A 595 23.88 -1.95 -9.76
CA SER A 595 24.72 -3.00 -9.18
C SER A 595 24.67 -4.28 -10.03
N ASN A 596 25.67 -5.15 -9.87
CA ASN A 596 25.73 -6.47 -10.50
C ASN A 596 25.19 -7.60 -9.63
N LYS A 597 24.42 -7.28 -8.61
CA LYS A 597 23.78 -8.28 -7.74
C LYS A 597 22.64 -8.98 -8.47
N GLU A 598 22.37 -10.23 -8.12
CA GLU A 598 21.30 -11.03 -8.72
C GLU A 598 20.45 -11.70 -7.64
N PHE A 599 19.12 -11.73 -7.82
CA PHE A 599 18.26 -12.54 -6.97
C PHE A 599 18.32 -14.02 -7.39
N ARG A 600 18.08 -14.91 -6.45
CA ARG A 600 17.91 -16.34 -6.70
C ARG A 600 16.86 -16.90 -5.77
N LEU A 601 15.68 -17.20 -6.31
CA LEU A 601 14.61 -17.80 -5.52
C LEU A 601 14.75 -19.32 -5.40
N THR A 602 14.42 -19.82 -4.23
CA THR A 602 14.09 -21.22 -3.98
C THR A 602 12.69 -21.27 -3.37
N ALA A 603 11.95 -22.35 -3.65
CA ALA A 603 10.60 -22.49 -3.14
C ALA A 603 10.31 -23.93 -2.71
N SER A 604 9.40 -24.06 -1.73
CA SER A 604 8.79 -25.33 -1.35
C SER A 604 7.31 -25.12 -1.09
N VAL A 605 6.50 -26.16 -1.29
CA VAL A 605 5.07 -26.09 -1.11
C VAL A 605 4.59 -27.15 -0.12
N VAL A 606 3.61 -26.78 0.71
CA VAL A 606 2.84 -27.70 1.55
C VAL A 606 1.37 -27.47 1.23
N ILE A 607 0.65 -28.54 0.94
CA ILE A 607 -0.79 -28.52 0.67
C ILE A 607 -1.49 -29.21 1.82
N ASP A 608 -2.33 -28.48 2.51
CA ASP A 608 -3.17 -28.97 3.61
C ASP A 608 -4.66 -28.93 3.18
N THR A 609 -5.47 -29.69 3.88
CA THR A 609 -6.93 -29.65 3.70
C THR A 609 -7.56 -29.03 4.95
N THR A 610 -8.40 -28.02 4.77
CA THR A 610 -9.20 -27.47 5.88
C THR A 610 -10.23 -28.47 6.36
N ASP A 611 -10.77 -28.29 7.58
CA ASP A 611 -11.87 -29.09 8.12
C ASP A 611 -13.14 -29.04 7.24
N ALA A 612 -13.29 -27.96 6.45
CA ALA A 612 -14.36 -27.82 5.47
C ALA A 612 -14.07 -28.53 4.12
N GLY A 613 -12.91 -29.17 4.00
CA GLY A 613 -12.47 -29.89 2.79
C GLY A 613 -11.84 -29.01 1.72
N ALA A 614 -11.63 -27.72 1.95
CA ALA A 614 -10.90 -26.82 1.02
C ALA A 614 -9.39 -27.07 1.10
N PHE A 615 -8.70 -27.00 -0.04
CA PHE A 615 -7.25 -27.09 -0.07
C PHE A 615 -6.64 -25.74 0.32
N VAL A 616 -5.66 -25.75 1.21
CA VAL A 616 -4.80 -24.61 1.52
C VAL A 616 -3.41 -24.91 1.02
N CYS A 617 -2.96 -24.12 0.05
CA CYS A 617 -1.58 -24.17 -0.42
C CYS A 617 -0.73 -23.18 0.36
N ARG A 618 0.30 -23.66 1.04
CA ARG A 618 1.34 -22.83 1.66
C ARG A 618 2.61 -22.94 0.84
N LEU A 619 2.93 -21.88 0.14
CA LEU A 619 4.14 -21.74 -0.66
C LEU A 619 5.19 -20.99 0.15
N LYS A 620 6.29 -21.65 0.47
CA LYS A 620 7.45 -21.07 1.12
C LYS A 620 8.45 -20.65 0.04
N VAL A 621 8.79 -19.38 -0.04
CA VAL A 621 9.74 -18.83 -1.02
C VAL A 621 10.88 -18.14 -0.29
N LYS A 622 12.12 -18.41 -0.70
CA LYS A 622 13.32 -17.80 -0.13
C LYS A 622 14.17 -17.18 -1.24
N ASN A 623 14.67 -15.98 -1.00
CA ASN A 623 15.64 -15.33 -1.86
C ASN A 623 17.06 -15.66 -1.36
N GLU A 624 17.76 -16.55 -2.05
CA GLU A 624 19.15 -16.92 -1.75
C GLU A 624 20.19 -16.08 -2.53
N GLY A 625 19.73 -15.10 -3.30
CA GLY A 625 20.58 -14.17 -4.03
C GLY A 625 21.10 -13.03 -3.16
N ASP A 626 21.82 -12.11 -3.76
CA ASP A 626 22.38 -10.91 -3.14
C ASP A 626 21.71 -9.60 -3.61
N ALA A 627 20.67 -9.71 -4.46
CA ALA A 627 19.75 -8.65 -4.85
C ALA A 627 18.35 -8.87 -4.26
N TYR A 628 17.58 -7.78 -4.09
CA TYR A 628 16.16 -7.87 -3.74
C TYR A 628 15.36 -8.56 -4.85
N TYR A 629 14.30 -9.28 -4.48
CA TYR A 629 13.26 -9.73 -5.39
C TYR A 629 12.02 -8.87 -5.16
N ASP A 630 11.58 -8.13 -6.17
CA ASP A 630 10.35 -7.32 -6.13
C ASP A 630 9.55 -7.58 -7.41
N ASN A 631 8.84 -8.68 -7.44
CA ASN A 631 8.12 -9.11 -8.63
C ASN A 631 7.09 -10.21 -8.32
N LEU A 632 6.35 -10.61 -9.36
CA LEU A 632 5.34 -11.66 -9.27
C LEU A 632 5.97 -13.06 -9.22
N VAL A 633 5.43 -13.90 -8.36
CA VAL A 633 5.58 -15.36 -8.44
C VAL A 633 4.32 -15.91 -9.10
N ILE A 634 4.48 -16.78 -10.10
CA ILE A 634 3.38 -17.36 -10.85
C ILE A 634 3.11 -18.78 -10.33
N ILE A 635 1.96 -18.96 -9.71
CA ILE A 635 1.49 -20.23 -9.18
C ILE A 635 0.42 -20.76 -10.12
N THR A 636 0.61 -21.91 -10.73
CA THR A 636 -0.36 -22.53 -11.62
C THR A 636 -0.77 -23.91 -11.08
N LEU A 637 -2.08 -24.09 -10.95
CA LEU A 637 -2.72 -25.34 -10.59
C LEU A 637 -3.40 -25.89 -11.86
N ASN A 638 -3.03 -27.09 -12.25
CA ASN A 638 -3.59 -27.75 -13.41
C ASN A 638 -4.62 -28.82 -13.01
N HIS A 639 -5.68 -28.94 -13.74
CA HIS A 639 -6.65 -30.03 -13.68
C HIS A 639 -7.06 -30.50 -15.08
N GLU A 640 -7.86 -31.56 -15.19
CA GLU A 640 -8.19 -32.19 -16.49
C GLU A 640 -8.88 -31.23 -17.50
N SER A 641 -9.65 -30.25 -17.01
CA SER A 641 -10.39 -29.30 -17.87
C SER A 641 -9.74 -27.93 -18.05
N GLY A 642 -8.57 -27.66 -17.44
CA GLY A 642 -7.90 -26.36 -17.52
C GLY A 642 -6.84 -26.11 -16.47
N PHE A 643 -6.63 -24.84 -16.17
CA PHE A 643 -5.69 -24.42 -15.13
C PHE A 643 -6.20 -23.19 -14.39
N TYR A 644 -5.84 -23.09 -13.12
CA TYR A 644 -6.05 -21.90 -12.29
C TYR A 644 -4.69 -21.27 -12.00
N THR A 645 -4.57 -19.96 -12.17
CA THR A 645 -3.31 -19.25 -11.96
C THR A 645 -3.49 -18.09 -10.98
N VAL A 646 -2.65 -18.02 -9.97
CA VAL A 646 -2.50 -16.85 -9.09
C VAL A 646 -1.11 -16.27 -9.26
N LYS A 647 -0.99 -14.96 -9.12
CA LYS A 647 0.25 -14.20 -9.33
C LYS A 647 0.50 -13.26 -8.16
N PRO A 648 0.81 -13.79 -6.97
CA PRO A 648 1.15 -12.94 -5.84
C PRO A 648 2.43 -12.17 -6.14
N HIS A 649 2.44 -10.90 -5.75
CA HIS A 649 3.63 -10.08 -5.77
C HIS A 649 4.43 -10.34 -4.49
N LEU A 650 5.72 -10.56 -4.60
CA LEU A 650 6.63 -10.75 -3.48
C LEU A 650 7.70 -9.67 -3.46
N TYR A 651 7.98 -9.19 -2.28
CA TYR A 651 9.15 -8.38 -1.98
C TYR A 651 10.03 -9.15 -1.00
N LEU A 652 11.21 -9.59 -1.45
CA LEU A 652 12.13 -10.39 -0.65
C LEU A 652 13.53 -9.81 -0.71
N LYS A 653 14.08 -9.51 0.44
CA LYS A 653 15.49 -9.10 0.60
C LYS A 653 16.44 -10.28 0.40
N PRO A 654 17.73 -10.04 0.18
CA PRO A 654 18.74 -11.09 0.21
C PRO A 654 18.68 -11.94 1.48
N GLY A 655 18.56 -13.25 1.31
CA GLY A 655 18.49 -14.22 2.42
C GLY A 655 17.09 -14.40 3.04
N GLU A 656 16.12 -13.60 2.62
CA GLU A 656 14.77 -13.58 3.19
C GLU A 656 13.91 -14.73 2.64
N GLU A 657 12.96 -15.18 3.49
CA GLU A 657 12.02 -16.25 3.21
C GLU A 657 10.60 -15.81 3.60
N THR A 658 9.62 -16.04 2.74
CA THR A 658 8.20 -15.79 3.01
C THR A 658 7.34 -17.03 2.81
N THR A 659 6.14 -17.05 3.41
CA THR A 659 5.14 -18.08 3.17
C THR A 659 3.86 -17.42 2.67
N ILE A 660 3.42 -17.82 1.49
CA ILE A 660 2.15 -17.40 0.91
C ILE A 660 1.13 -18.51 1.18
N SER A 661 -0.01 -18.17 1.75
CA SER A 661 -1.14 -19.08 1.94
C SER A 661 -2.28 -18.69 1.01
N ASN A 662 -2.70 -19.60 0.15
CA ASN A 662 -3.83 -19.39 -0.74
C ASN A 662 -4.86 -20.50 -0.55
N ILE A 663 -6.12 -20.13 -0.40
CA ILE A 663 -7.25 -21.06 -0.41
C ILE A 663 -7.58 -21.39 -1.86
N ILE A 664 -7.56 -22.67 -2.18
CA ILE A 664 -7.86 -23.16 -3.53
C ILE A 664 -9.32 -23.63 -3.53
N PRO A 665 -10.16 -23.17 -4.47
CA PRO A 665 -11.56 -23.60 -4.53
C PRO A 665 -11.67 -25.12 -4.65
N ASN A 666 -12.59 -25.73 -3.88
CA ASN A 666 -12.84 -27.18 -3.84
C ASN A 666 -13.49 -27.77 -5.09
N GLU A 667 -13.93 -26.96 -6.03
CA GLU A 667 -14.76 -27.38 -7.15
C GLU A 667 -14.01 -28.24 -8.19
N PHE A 668 -12.68 -28.37 -8.04
CA PHE A 668 -11.85 -29.00 -9.05
C PHE A 668 -10.83 -29.96 -8.42
N GLU A 669 -10.69 -31.15 -8.99
CA GLU A 669 -9.57 -32.05 -8.71
C GLU A 669 -8.33 -31.55 -9.45
N TYR A 670 -7.44 -30.89 -8.74
CA TYR A 670 -6.16 -30.42 -9.28
C TYR A 670 -5.15 -31.57 -9.29
N SER A 671 -4.47 -31.75 -10.41
CA SER A 671 -3.51 -32.83 -10.63
C SER A 671 -2.06 -32.39 -10.46
N ARG A 672 -1.78 -31.10 -10.64
CA ARG A 672 -0.42 -30.58 -10.63
C ARG A 672 -0.37 -29.13 -10.16
N TYR A 673 0.67 -28.86 -9.41
CA TYR A 673 1.02 -27.54 -8.90
C TYR A 673 2.40 -27.12 -9.44
N THR A 674 2.52 -25.93 -10.01
CA THR A 674 3.78 -25.38 -10.52
C THR A 674 3.98 -23.95 -10.07
N VAL A 675 5.21 -23.58 -9.70
CA VAL A 675 5.60 -22.25 -9.29
C VAL A 675 6.76 -21.76 -10.14
N TYR A 676 6.62 -20.57 -10.68
CA TYR A 676 7.64 -19.89 -11.46
C TYR A 676 7.96 -18.52 -10.86
N ASP A 677 9.22 -18.09 -11.00
CA ASP A 677 9.58 -16.70 -10.77
C ASP A 677 9.10 -15.77 -11.91
N CYS A 678 9.36 -14.48 -11.79
CA CYS A 678 8.99 -13.48 -12.81
C CYS A 678 9.71 -13.67 -14.16
N ASN A 679 10.84 -14.35 -14.19
CA ASN A 679 11.60 -14.69 -15.40
C ASN A 679 11.10 -15.98 -16.06
N GLY A 680 10.12 -16.65 -15.45
CA GLY A 680 9.63 -17.96 -15.86
C GLY A 680 10.52 -19.12 -15.44
N SER A 681 11.46 -18.91 -14.51
CA SER A 681 12.27 -20.01 -13.96
C SER A 681 11.41 -20.87 -13.04
N LEU A 682 11.38 -22.16 -13.27
CA LEU A 682 10.62 -23.09 -12.44
C LEU A 682 11.24 -23.22 -11.04
N LEU A 683 10.48 -22.87 -10.03
CA LEU A 683 10.90 -22.98 -8.62
C LEU A 683 10.43 -24.30 -7.98
N VAL A 684 9.17 -24.67 -8.23
CA VAL A 684 8.55 -25.88 -7.67
C VAL A 684 7.62 -26.52 -8.69
N ILE A 685 7.61 -27.84 -8.71
CA ILE A 685 6.56 -28.64 -9.34
C ILE A 685 6.17 -29.76 -8.36
N ASP A 686 4.89 -29.90 -8.10
CA ASP A 686 4.34 -30.95 -7.24
C ASP A 686 3.01 -31.46 -7.80
N ASN A 687 2.61 -32.68 -7.43
CA ASN A 687 1.35 -33.27 -7.82
C ASN A 687 0.41 -33.30 -6.61
N MET A 688 -0.78 -32.76 -6.77
CA MET A 688 -1.80 -32.72 -5.72
C MET A 688 -2.58 -34.05 -5.67
N GLY A 689 -2.87 -34.52 -4.48
CA GLY A 689 -3.83 -35.62 -4.30
C GLY A 689 -3.28 -37.03 -4.34
N GLY A 690 -2.33 -37.29 -3.55
CA GLY A 690 -1.67 -38.59 -3.41
C GLY A 690 -0.25 -38.46 -3.87
N GLY A 691 0.65 -38.69 -3.00
CA GLY A 691 2.07 -38.55 -3.26
C GLY A 691 2.44 -39.17 -4.59
N LEU A 692 3.61 -38.84 -5.07
CA LEU A 692 4.31 -39.45 -6.22
C LEU A 692 4.19 -40.98 -6.29
N GLU A 693 3.43 -41.55 -5.38
CA GLU A 693 3.31 -42.97 -5.09
C GLU A 693 2.59 -43.81 -6.15
N ASN A 694 1.80 -43.25 -7.06
CA ASN A 694 0.89 -44.13 -7.79
C ASN A 694 0.72 -43.92 -9.30
N SER A 695 1.54 -43.11 -9.99
CA SER A 695 1.53 -43.19 -11.46
C SER A 695 2.14 -44.50 -11.98
N GLY A 696 2.96 -45.17 -11.16
CA GLY A 696 3.70 -46.42 -11.57
C GLY A 696 4.60 -46.21 -12.80
N GLU A 697 4.69 -44.99 -13.32
CA GLU A 697 5.39 -44.68 -14.56
C GLU A 697 6.37 -43.52 -14.40
N VAL A 698 7.38 -43.51 -15.27
CA VAL A 698 8.28 -42.38 -15.43
C VAL A 698 7.72 -41.42 -16.48
N SER A 699 7.55 -40.15 -16.12
CA SER A 699 7.10 -39.11 -17.04
C SER A 699 8.22 -38.14 -17.39
N VAL A 700 8.16 -37.55 -18.59
CA VAL A 700 9.13 -36.58 -19.07
C VAL A 700 8.34 -35.37 -19.58
N ASN A 701 8.79 -34.19 -19.17
CA ASN A 701 8.20 -32.93 -19.60
C ASN A 701 9.29 -31.92 -19.97
N PHE A 702 8.97 -31.01 -20.86
CA PHE A 702 9.81 -29.86 -21.20
C PHE A 702 9.04 -28.57 -21.04
N ASN A 703 9.61 -27.62 -20.30
CA ASN A 703 9.11 -26.27 -20.17
C ASN A 703 10.06 -25.29 -20.84
N CYS A 704 9.59 -24.55 -21.82
CA CYS A 704 10.35 -23.50 -22.46
C CYS A 704 10.20 -22.21 -21.64
N ASN A 705 11.29 -21.71 -21.09
CA ASN A 705 11.31 -20.47 -20.30
C ASN A 705 11.55 -19.24 -21.18
N ARG A 706 12.38 -19.39 -22.24
CA ARG A 706 12.74 -18.30 -23.13
C ARG A 706 13.04 -18.86 -24.51
N TYR A 707 12.52 -18.20 -25.53
CA TYR A 707 12.91 -18.41 -26.91
C TYR A 707 12.72 -17.15 -27.72
N ARG A 708 13.79 -16.52 -28.18
CA ARG A 708 13.77 -15.26 -28.95
C ARG A 708 14.29 -15.44 -30.36
N SER A 709 13.68 -14.70 -31.31
CA SER A 709 14.10 -14.70 -32.70
C SER A 709 15.52 -14.13 -32.89
N SER A 710 15.98 -13.21 -32.01
CA SER A 710 17.28 -12.56 -32.15
C SER A 710 18.47 -13.48 -31.92
N ASP A 711 18.37 -14.39 -30.95
CA ASP A 711 19.46 -15.28 -30.59
C ASP A 711 19.20 -16.74 -30.97
N GLN A 712 17.93 -17.07 -31.27
CA GLN A 712 17.45 -18.40 -31.63
C GLN A 712 17.87 -19.47 -30.63
N ILE A 713 17.95 -19.09 -29.34
CA ILE A 713 18.25 -19.98 -28.23
C ILE A 713 16.99 -20.31 -27.47
N VAL A 714 16.69 -21.60 -27.35
CA VAL A 714 15.63 -22.11 -26.48
C VAL A 714 16.24 -22.36 -25.10
N GLU A 715 15.81 -21.59 -24.14
CA GLU A 715 16.13 -21.83 -22.72
C GLU A 715 14.93 -22.45 -22.04
N GLY A 716 15.15 -23.51 -21.27
CA GLY A 716 14.06 -24.22 -20.61
C GLY A 716 14.53 -25.25 -19.63
N ASN A 717 13.59 -26.07 -19.17
CA ASN A 717 13.87 -27.15 -18.23
C ASN A 717 13.30 -28.47 -18.75
N LEU A 718 14.13 -29.48 -18.80
CA LEU A 718 13.73 -30.87 -18.97
C LEU A 718 13.45 -31.49 -17.59
N ILE A 719 12.23 -31.89 -17.35
CA ILE A 719 11.78 -32.45 -16.09
C ILE A 719 11.47 -33.92 -16.28
N ILE A 720 12.16 -34.76 -15.53
CA ILE A 720 11.95 -36.20 -15.53
C ILE A 720 11.45 -36.57 -14.14
N ASN A 721 10.22 -37.08 -14.08
CA ASN A 721 9.58 -37.52 -12.85
C ASN A 721 9.57 -39.05 -12.76
N ASN A 722 10.12 -39.60 -11.70
CA ASN A 722 10.05 -41.03 -11.39
C ASN A 722 8.92 -41.30 -10.40
N GLY A 723 7.73 -41.60 -10.89
CA GLY A 723 6.56 -42.01 -10.10
C GLY A 723 6.57 -43.48 -9.69
N THR A 724 7.68 -44.22 -9.93
CA THR A 724 7.79 -45.61 -9.57
C THR A 724 8.40 -45.81 -8.17
N SER A 725 8.18 -46.98 -7.57
CA SER A 725 8.77 -47.37 -6.28
C SER A 725 10.25 -47.76 -6.34
N GLU A 726 10.87 -47.71 -7.54
CA GLU A 726 12.26 -48.11 -7.74
C GLU A 726 13.08 -46.94 -8.27
N GLN A 727 14.38 -46.94 -8.05
CA GLN A 727 15.30 -45.98 -8.65
C GLN A 727 15.25 -46.09 -10.18
N HIS A 728 15.02 -44.97 -10.87
CA HIS A 728 15.05 -44.88 -12.32
C HIS A 728 16.43 -44.45 -12.82
N SER A 729 17.05 -45.28 -13.67
CA SER A 729 18.33 -44.96 -14.33
C SER A 729 18.11 -45.05 -15.85
N ALA A 730 18.31 -43.94 -16.56
CA ALA A 730 18.12 -43.92 -18.02
C ALA A 730 18.90 -42.78 -18.68
N THR A 731 19.13 -42.93 -20.00
CA THR A 731 19.65 -41.85 -20.85
C THR A 731 18.50 -41.33 -21.69
N TYR A 732 18.27 -40.02 -21.64
CA TYR A 732 17.30 -39.31 -22.47
C TYR A 732 18.01 -38.60 -23.60
N ILE A 733 17.47 -38.72 -24.80
CA ILE A 733 17.96 -38.08 -26.02
C ILE A 733 17.05 -36.91 -26.36
N LEU A 734 17.66 -35.77 -26.70
CA LEU A 734 17.00 -34.58 -27.17
C LEU A 734 17.37 -34.35 -28.62
N GLU A 735 16.34 -34.26 -29.47
CA GLU A 735 16.48 -33.93 -30.88
C GLU A 735 15.72 -32.64 -31.18
N ILE A 736 16.20 -31.87 -32.16
CA ILE A 736 15.50 -30.71 -32.70
C ILE A 736 15.07 -31.03 -34.13
N ASP A 737 13.80 -30.84 -34.44
CA ASP A 737 13.22 -30.84 -35.78
C ASP A 737 12.72 -29.41 -36.12
N THR A 738 13.40 -28.75 -37.05
CA THR A 738 13.06 -27.42 -37.58
C THR A 738 12.25 -27.52 -38.90
N THR A 739 12.06 -28.72 -39.42
CA THR A 739 11.42 -28.98 -40.72
C THR A 739 9.96 -29.44 -40.61
N GLY A 740 9.56 -29.93 -39.47
CA GLY A 740 8.25 -30.50 -39.21
C GLY A 740 8.06 -31.94 -39.70
N ASN A 741 9.10 -32.58 -40.19
CA ASN A 741 9.07 -33.90 -40.81
C ASN A 741 9.29 -35.06 -39.81
N PHE A 742 9.34 -34.81 -38.54
CA PHE A 742 9.65 -35.78 -37.47
C PHE A 742 11.08 -36.42 -37.53
N GLU A 743 11.95 -35.90 -38.38
CA GLU A 743 13.36 -36.26 -38.41
C GLU A 743 14.17 -35.24 -37.64
N GLY A 744 14.38 -35.49 -36.34
CA GLY A 744 15.12 -34.59 -35.46
C GLY A 744 16.63 -34.85 -35.57
N ARG A 745 17.41 -33.78 -35.38
CA ARG A 745 18.88 -33.90 -35.17
C ARG A 745 19.12 -33.96 -33.69
N GLU A 746 19.84 -34.98 -33.22
CA GLU A 746 20.27 -35.05 -31.83
C GLU A 746 21.13 -33.84 -31.49
N ILE A 747 20.82 -33.18 -30.36
CA ILE A 747 21.51 -31.98 -29.86
C ILE A 747 22.09 -32.18 -28.48
N ALA A 748 21.51 -33.06 -27.69
CA ALA A 748 22.00 -33.39 -26.33
C ALA A 748 21.50 -34.75 -25.88
N SER A 749 22.24 -35.36 -24.94
CA SER A 749 21.78 -36.54 -24.23
C SER A 749 22.15 -36.44 -22.75
N TYR A 750 21.24 -36.88 -21.88
CA TYR A 750 21.37 -36.78 -20.43
C TYR A 750 21.17 -38.16 -19.79
N THR A 751 22.20 -38.67 -19.10
CA THR A 751 22.05 -39.86 -18.28
C THR A 751 21.68 -39.41 -16.87
N VAL A 752 20.57 -39.93 -16.35
CA VAL A 752 20.01 -39.55 -15.06
C VAL A 752 19.81 -40.76 -14.18
N GLU A 753 20.04 -40.57 -12.90
CA GLU A 753 19.63 -41.45 -11.83
C GLU A 753 18.68 -40.70 -10.93
N ILE A 754 17.45 -41.20 -10.78
CA ILE A 754 16.37 -40.54 -10.06
C ILE A 754 15.81 -41.51 -9.03
N PRO A 755 15.90 -41.23 -7.72
CA PRO A 755 15.33 -42.10 -6.69
C PRO A 755 13.82 -42.34 -6.90
N ALA A 756 13.28 -43.38 -6.28
CA ALA A 756 11.86 -43.66 -6.23
C ALA A 756 11.09 -42.39 -5.78
N HIS A 757 9.94 -42.14 -6.37
CA HIS A 757 9.01 -41.03 -6.04
C HIS A 757 9.73 -39.66 -6.00
N SER A 758 10.69 -39.41 -6.93
CA SER A 758 11.41 -38.14 -7.01
C SER A 758 11.52 -37.64 -8.45
N LEU A 759 11.90 -36.38 -8.63
CA LEU A 759 12.10 -35.80 -9.94
C LEU A 759 13.52 -35.26 -10.15
N LYS A 760 13.92 -35.16 -11.42
CA LYS A 760 15.15 -34.49 -11.84
C LYS A 760 14.81 -33.35 -12.78
N ASN A 761 15.28 -32.15 -12.44
CA ASN A 761 15.21 -30.97 -13.30
C ASN A 761 16.57 -30.72 -13.94
N ILE A 762 16.59 -30.57 -15.28
CA ILE A 762 17.81 -30.35 -16.06
C ILE A 762 17.61 -29.05 -16.83
N PRO A 763 18.31 -27.96 -16.48
CA PRO A 763 18.24 -26.72 -17.24
C PRO A 763 18.86 -26.91 -18.62
N LEU A 764 18.21 -26.40 -19.66
CA LEU A 764 18.61 -26.48 -21.06
C LEU A 764 18.82 -25.09 -21.64
N SER A 765 19.89 -24.96 -22.45
CA SER A 765 20.11 -23.80 -23.31
C SER A 765 20.55 -24.32 -24.67
N LEU A 766 19.66 -24.26 -25.66
CA LEU A 766 19.78 -24.97 -26.93
C LEU A 766 19.73 -23.98 -28.11
N ALA A 767 20.82 -23.92 -28.91
CA ALA A 767 20.81 -23.17 -30.15
C ALA A 767 20.03 -23.91 -31.23
N VAL A 768 18.92 -23.33 -31.68
CA VAL A 768 17.94 -23.97 -32.58
C VAL A 768 18.13 -23.59 -34.03
N GLY A 769 18.48 -22.36 -34.34
CA GLY A 769 18.69 -21.83 -35.69
C GLY A 769 17.39 -21.64 -36.49
N SER A 770 16.24 -21.47 -35.83
CA SER A 770 14.92 -21.29 -36.48
C SER A 770 14.00 -20.59 -35.48
N ASP A 771 12.99 -19.86 -35.95
CA ASP A 771 11.97 -19.23 -35.10
C ASP A 771 10.86 -20.20 -34.63
N THR A 772 10.83 -21.38 -35.18
CA THR A 772 9.93 -22.46 -34.76
C THR A 772 10.67 -23.78 -34.80
N CYS A 773 10.58 -24.54 -33.75
CA CYS A 773 11.15 -25.88 -33.73
C CYS A 773 10.27 -26.83 -32.92
N ASN A 774 10.48 -28.12 -33.16
CA ASN A 774 9.97 -29.17 -32.33
C ASN A 774 11.13 -29.79 -31.57
N LEU A 775 11.05 -29.72 -30.26
CA LEU A 775 11.95 -30.46 -29.38
C LEU A 775 11.36 -31.87 -29.21
N ILE A 776 12.12 -32.88 -29.57
CA ILE A 776 11.72 -34.29 -29.46
C ILE A 776 12.56 -34.92 -28.34
N ILE A 777 11.90 -35.48 -27.35
CA ILE A 777 12.53 -36.07 -26.17
C ILE A 777 12.11 -37.53 -26.02
N TYR A 778 13.04 -38.41 -25.87
CA TYR A 778 12.77 -39.82 -25.65
C TYR A 778 13.88 -40.54 -24.88
N LYS A 779 13.52 -41.64 -24.20
CA LYS A 779 14.47 -42.51 -23.52
C LYS A 779 15.21 -43.33 -24.56
N LYS A 780 16.54 -43.42 -24.46
CA LYS A 780 17.38 -44.22 -25.38
C LYS A 780 16.91 -45.66 -25.41
N GLY A 781 16.57 -46.16 -26.57
CA GLY A 781 16.01 -47.49 -26.76
C GLY A 781 14.48 -47.59 -26.67
N ASP A 782 13.76 -46.52 -26.41
CA ASP A 782 12.30 -46.46 -26.45
C ASP A 782 11.85 -45.91 -27.83
N LEU A 783 10.75 -46.47 -28.34
CA LEU A 783 10.12 -45.97 -29.55
C LEU A 783 9.15 -44.82 -29.32
N ARG A 784 8.78 -44.57 -28.07
CA ARG A 784 7.90 -43.45 -27.71
C ARG A 784 8.71 -42.12 -27.67
N ARG A 785 8.36 -41.22 -28.60
CA ARG A 785 8.98 -39.91 -28.74
C ARG A 785 7.97 -38.85 -28.31
N GLN A 786 8.31 -38.06 -27.30
CA GLN A 786 7.50 -36.91 -26.91
C GLN A 786 7.96 -35.68 -27.69
N ARG A 787 6.99 -34.88 -28.15
CA ARG A 787 7.24 -33.71 -28.97
C ARG A 787 6.70 -32.46 -28.32
N TYR A 788 7.52 -31.43 -28.28
CA TYR A 788 7.18 -30.10 -27.76
C TYR A 788 7.44 -29.09 -28.87
N THR A 789 6.37 -28.43 -29.35
CA THR A 789 6.51 -27.35 -30.34
C THR A 789 6.79 -26.05 -29.58
N VAL A 790 7.89 -25.40 -29.90
CA VAL A 790 8.26 -24.10 -29.33
C VAL A 790 8.38 -23.06 -30.45
N ILE A 791 7.82 -21.88 -30.21
CA ILE A 791 7.79 -20.76 -31.17
C ILE A 791 8.53 -19.59 -30.51
N ALA A 792 9.51 -19.05 -31.23
CA ALA A 792 10.26 -17.90 -30.76
C ALA A 792 9.35 -16.67 -30.60
N GLN A 793 9.49 -16.00 -29.49
CA GLN A 793 8.94 -14.65 -29.32
C GLN A 793 9.76 -13.72 -30.23
N LYS A 794 9.09 -12.99 -31.09
CA LYS A 794 9.74 -11.96 -31.89
C LYS A 794 10.34 -10.92 -30.96
N ASP A 795 11.65 -10.69 -31.08
CA ASP A 795 12.26 -9.55 -30.41
C ASP A 795 11.61 -8.28 -30.98
N PHE A 796 11.08 -7.49 -30.11
CA PHE A 796 10.67 -6.14 -30.46
C PHE A 796 11.97 -5.34 -30.61
N GLY A 797 12.58 -5.45 -31.80
CA GLY A 797 13.73 -4.64 -32.18
C GLY A 797 13.36 -3.16 -32.13
N THR A 798 14.36 -2.32 -31.99
CA THR A 798 14.26 -0.84 -32.02
C THR A 798 13.77 -0.29 -33.38
N GLU A 799 13.55 -1.13 -34.36
CA GLU A 799 12.89 -0.80 -35.62
C GLU A 799 11.43 -1.24 -35.56
N ILE A 800 10.54 -0.27 -35.38
CA ILE A 800 9.12 -0.43 -35.61
C ILE A 800 8.93 -0.49 -37.13
N ALA A 801 8.98 -1.70 -37.69
CA ALA A 801 8.44 -1.92 -39.01
C ALA A 801 6.93 -1.61 -38.93
N GLU A 802 6.46 -0.74 -39.83
CA GLU A 802 5.04 -0.54 -40.06
C GLU A 802 4.41 -1.91 -40.38
N THR A 803 3.80 -2.54 -39.38
CA THR A 803 3.00 -3.71 -39.58
C THR A 803 1.68 -3.21 -40.19
N LEU A 804 1.61 -3.30 -41.52
CA LEU A 804 0.36 -3.10 -42.24
C LEU A 804 -0.74 -3.93 -41.59
N ALA A 805 -1.80 -3.24 -41.19
CA ALA A 805 -2.98 -3.78 -40.53
C ALA A 805 -3.62 -4.90 -41.37
N SER A 806 -3.93 -6.02 -40.72
CA SER A 806 -5.01 -6.88 -41.15
C SER A 806 -6.33 -6.14 -40.92
N ASP A 807 -7.13 -6.04 -41.98
CA ASP A 807 -8.44 -5.41 -42.07
C ASP A 807 -9.37 -5.75 -40.91
N ASN A 808 -9.78 -4.72 -40.21
CA ASN A 808 -11.03 -4.43 -39.49
C ASN A 808 -10.86 -3.42 -38.34
N SER A 809 -10.09 -2.35 -38.51
CA SER A 809 -10.05 -1.32 -37.51
C SER A 809 -10.94 -0.13 -37.88
N SER A 810 -11.99 0.10 -37.11
CA SER A 810 -12.81 1.32 -37.17
C SER A 810 -12.00 2.61 -36.94
N LEU A 811 -10.70 2.49 -36.61
CA LEU A 811 -9.79 3.60 -36.38
C LEU A 811 -8.50 3.46 -37.17
N LYS A 812 -8.15 4.53 -37.88
CA LYS A 812 -6.83 4.72 -38.47
C LYS A 812 -5.97 5.55 -37.52
N ILE A 813 -4.82 5.00 -37.05
CA ILE A 813 -3.98 5.61 -36.02
C ILE A 813 -2.58 5.79 -36.54
N TRP A 814 -2.01 7.01 -36.37
CA TRP A 814 -0.63 7.35 -36.74
C TRP A 814 -0.05 8.39 -35.78
N THR A 815 1.23 8.68 -35.91
CA THR A 815 1.90 9.77 -35.19
C THR A 815 2.33 10.89 -36.13
N MET A 816 2.22 12.13 -35.67
CA MET A 816 2.65 13.30 -36.40
C MET A 816 3.05 14.42 -35.43
N ASP A 817 4.27 14.95 -35.56
CA ASP A 817 4.80 16.07 -34.78
C ASP A 817 4.60 15.89 -33.25
N GLY A 818 5.01 14.75 -32.71
CA GLY A 818 4.85 14.44 -31.29
C GLY A 818 3.41 14.18 -30.83
N SER A 819 2.47 14.07 -31.78
CA SER A 819 1.06 13.78 -31.48
C SER A 819 0.70 12.36 -31.88
N ILE A 820 -0.22 11.75 -31.15
CA ILE A 820 -1.01 10.60 -31.61
C ILE A 820 -2.26 11.16 -32.30
N VAL A 821 -2.48 10.71 -33.53
CA VAL A 821 -3.65 11.08 -34.32
C VAL A 821 -4.47 9.82 -34.59
N ALA A 822 -5.78 9.89 -34.39
CA ALA A 822 -6.70 8.81 -34.66
C ALA A 822 -7.92 9.34 -35.45
N GLU A 823 -8.17 8.78 -36.64
CA GLU A 823 -9.32 9.06 -37.50
C GLU A 823 -10.31 7.91 -37.40
N ALA A 824 -11.55 8.21 -37.05
CA ALA A 824 -12.62 7.23 -36.99
C ALA A 824 -13.21 6.97 -38.38
N ILE A 825 -12.91 5.78 -38.90
CA ILE A 825 -13.48 5.32 -40.18
C ILE A 825 -14.93 4.85 -40.00
N ASP A 826 -15.24 4.40 -38.80
CA ASP A 826 -16.57 4.08 -38.28
C ASP A 826 -16.66 4.41 -36.82
N ASP A 827 -17.86 4.39 -36.20
CA ASP A 827 -18.02 4.61 -34.77
C ASP A 827 -17.09 3.68 -33.98
N ALA A 828 -16.21 4.25 -33.18
CA ALA A 828 -15.17 3.50 -32.49
C ALA A 828 -14.86 4.09 -31.11
N PHE A 829 -14.24 3.29 -30.28
CA PHE A 829 -13.75 3.70 -29.00
C PHE A 829 -12.22 3.84 -29.04
N LEU A 830 -11.71 5.04 -28.76
CA LEU A 830 -10.29 5.31 -28.71
C LEU A 830 -9.81 5.18 -27.26
N ARG A 831 -8.81 4.32 -27.06
CA ARG A 831 -8.14 4.15 -25.78
C ARG A 831 -6.63 4.24 -25.94
N ILE A 832 -6.00 5.19 -25.22
CA ILE A 832 -4.55 5.38 -25.21
C ILE A 832 -4.06 5.13 -23.81
N LEU A 833 -3.11 4.22 -23.66
CA LEU A 833 -2.50 3.86 -22.39
C LEU A 833 -0.99 4.09 -22.45
N THR A 834 -0.39 4.31 -21.31
CA THR A 834 1.05 4.14 -21.13
C THR A 834 1.43 2.67 -21.22
N ILE A 835 2.73 2.36 -21.34
CA ILE A 835 3.19 0.97 -21.47
C ILE A 835 2.92 0.14 -20.19
N ASP A 836 2.80 0.82 -19.05
CA ASP A 836 2.43 0.29 -17.73
C ASP A 836 0.89 0.16 -17.53
N GLY A 837 0.11 0.39 -18.57
CA GLY A 837 -1.34 0.17 -18.59
C GLY A 837 -2.19 1.34 -18.12
N ARG A 838 -1.62 2.47 -17.68
CA ARG A 838 -2.38 3.64 -17.24
C ARG A 838 -3.12 4.29 -18.41
N VAL A 839 -4.44 4.46 -18.27
CA VAL A 839 -5.28 5.09 -19.30
C VAL A 839 -5.04 6.60 -19.34
N LEU A 840 -4.57 7.11 -20.48
CA LEU A 840 -4.38 8.53 -20.76
C LEU A 840 -5.57 9.15 -21.49
N VAL A 841 -6.17 8.38 -22.39
CA VAL A 841 -7.35 8.77 -23.17
C VAL A 841 -8.31 7.60 -23.25
N SER A 842 -9.59 7.86 -22.99
CA SER A 842 -10.66 6.89 -23.14
C SER A 842 -11.91 7.65 -23.58
N ARG A 843 -12.24 7.57 -24.88
CA ARG A 843 -13.39 8.30 -25.44
C ARG A 843 -13.96 7.64 -26.69
N ARG A 844 -15.25 7.84 -26.93
CA ARG A 844 -15.92 7.46 -28.17
C ARG A 844 -15.62 8.48 -29.25
N LEU A 845 -15.32 8.01 -30.46
CA LEU A 845 -15.22 8.79 -31.67
C LEU A 845 -16.33 8.34 -32.63
N HIS A 846 -17.02 9.28 -33.24
CA HIS A 846 -17.99 8.98 -34.30
C HIS A 846 -17.32 8.99 -35.65
N LYS A 847 -17.92 8.30 -36.60
CA LYS A 847 -17.43 8.25 -37.97
C LYS A 847 -17.08 9.62 -38.52
N GLY A 848 -15.82 9.81 -38.95
CA GLY A 848 -15.28 11.06 -39.47
C GLY A 848 -14.61 11.93 -38.41
N ASP A 849 -14.69 11.59 -37.11
CA ASP A 849 -13.99 12.33 -36.08
C ASP A 849 -12.48 12.10 -36.20
N ILE A 850 -11.72 13.19 -35.96
CA ILE A 850 -10.26 13.16 -35.87
C ILE A 850 -9.86 13.56 -34.45
N PHE A 851 -9.22 12.64 -33.75
CA PHE A 851 -8.55 12.90 -32.50
C PHE A 851 -7.09 13.28 -32.77
N ARG A 852 -6.59 14.34 -32.15
CA ARG A 852 -5.17 14.68 -32.15
C ARG A 852 -4.78 15.23 -30.78
N GLN A 853 -3.74 14.66 -30.20
CA GLN A 853 -3.19 15.14 -28.93
C GLN A 853 -1.68 14.89 -28.88
N ASN A 854 -0.91 15.86 -28.36
CA ASN A 854 0.51 15.73 -28.11
C ASN A 854 0.75 14.85 -26.88
N PHE A 855 1.73 13.98 -27.02
CA PHE A 855 2.21 13.11 -25.95
C PHE A 855 3.74 13.23 -25.86
N PRO A 856 4.34 13.07 -24.67
CA PRO A 856 5.78 12.96 -24.52
C PRO A 856 6.37 11.85 -25.40
N SER A 857 7.65 12.00 -25.77
CA SER A 857 8.34 10.95 -26.53
C SER A 857 8.44 9.67 -25.72
N ALA A 858 7.62 8.67 -26.06
CA ALA A 858 7.52 7.39 -25.38
C ALA A 858 6.72 6.38 -26.23
N ILE A 859 6.66 5.13 -25.80
CA ILE A 859 5.80 4.11 -26.36
C ILE A 859 4.44 4.15 -25.65
N TYR A 860 3.36 4.17 -26.42
CA TYR A 860 1.97 4.12 -25.94
C TYR A 860 1.26 2.91 -26.51
N ILE A 861 0.27 2.41 -25.77
CA ILE A 861 -0.65 1.37 -26.25
C ILE A 861 -1.94 2.06 -26.70
N VAL A 862 -2.23 2.05 -27.99
CA VAL A 862 -3.42 2.66 -28.57
C VAL A 862 -4.32 1.57 -29.14
N ASN A 863 -5.46 1.33 -28.50
CA ASN A 863 -6.38 0.24 -28.84
C ASN A 863 -5.64 -1.11 -29.01
N GLY A 864 -4.77 -1.45 -28.05
CA GLY A 864 -3.99 -2.69 -28.07
C GLY A 864 -2.74 -2.68 -28.97
N ARG A 865 -2.46 -1.59 -29.70
CA ARG A 865 -1.27 -1.44 -30.56
C ARG A 865 -0.23 -0.55 -29.90
N LYS A 866 1.04 -0.95 -29.95
CA LYS A 866 2.14 -0.12 -29.47
C LYS A 866 2.46 0.96 -30.52
N ILE A 867 2.45 2.22 -30.10
CA ILE A 867 2.72 3.41 -30.94
C ILE A 867 3.89 4.18 -30.30
N LEU A 868 4.94 4.42 -31.07
CA LEU A 868 6.04 5.28 -30.65
C LEU A 868 5.74 6.73 -31.02
N VAL A 869 5.72 7.61 -30.03
CA VAL A 869 5.71 9.06 -30.22
C VAL A 869 7.15 9.56 -30.08
N ARG A 870 7.67 10.30 -31.09
CA ARG A 870 9.02 10.84 -31.13
C ARG A 870 9.02 12.34 -30.89
#